data_3763dba71f4138c16abb1e1f526d5d12
#
_entry.id   3763dba71f4138c16abb1e1f526d5d12
#
_cell.length_a   1.000
_cell.length_b   1.000
_cell.length_c   1.000
_cell.angle_alpha   90.00
_cell.angle_beta   90.00
_cell.angle_gamma   90.00
#
_symmetry.space_group_name_H-M   'P 1'
#
loop_
_entity.id
_entity.type
_entity.pdbx_description
1 polymer ?
#
loop_
_entity_poly.entity_id
_entity_poly.type
_entity_poly.pdbx_seq_one_letter_code
_entity_poly.pdbx_strand_id
1 'polypeptide(L)'
;MTKPMGLARLLLITTALAAPSLAWAQATTPDPAGAQPGTGTTADPQDQAAPAAQEPQEEAPDVSVPGEIVVTGRRTNVVRDMPQVVSVLSSADIARTGEGDIAGALSRVTGLSVVGNGYVYVRGLGDRYSLALLNGSPLPSPEPLKRVVPLDLFPTNVVSSSLVQKSYSVNYPGEFGGGVINLTTNSLPKEGFLTLSGGVGANLVTTGHFGYVYAGGGKDWTGYDDGTRDLPPALAAYFASGARISSGTVDTQLIGGQLANASNSLVQKQSRIGPNWSLALSGGETWDVSDDVRVGLIATGGYSNKWTTRDAIQQNSLNSDLSDLENNFERVSTDNRIVTNALLGLGLEFGENKLRWTNLYVHDTLKRARLGIGKRHGNTVTDFMQQDTAWYERQLLDTQLVGEFKLSPEISLDLRGGYANSKRKAPDEFTYEYVRTNASADLYGAYFVNRLNGNSGDATVSYSDLNEDLYSGGADLTWKLDPVLSLSVGYAYLNQKRDSSRRDFQFNAPSTFPSAVGMLRPDLLLGTSIIDYYNINLVETNEGAPAFHAELINHAGYFRENWQITPEISLDAGIRYETAKENVVPIAVFSTPGGSTAATSLNNDYWLPGATITWQFNPGMQVRLNASKTIARPQFRELIFQFYFDPDTNRQYRGNPLLQDSELLNLEARYEWYMAPEQRFTIAGFYKRIDNPIEAYITGDSFVTSFANAPKADLYGAELELSKKWQIMGQRSLIAIANYTYTKSKLKVGANDPVAVYGAASTKASDFFRDGAPLTGQSDHLVNLQFGLEDKASLSQQTFILSYASKRVTSRGLANSGQPDVFEYPGFNLDFVARQGVTVVGQQIDLKFEARNITNRKYKETQSNGTNTVIYNRYTPGTTLNLSASITF
;
A
#
# COMPACT_ATOMS: atom_id res chain seq x y z
N MET A 1 -10.07 -24.23 -26.83
CA MET A 1 -9.03 -25.24 -26.59
C MET A 1 -7.72 -24.71 -27.16
N THR A 2 -6.99 -23.94 -26.42
CA THR A 2 -5.66 -23.45 -26.79
C THR A 2 -4.64 -24.24 -25.97
N LYS A 3 -3.78 -24.94 -26.70
CA LYS A 3 -2.68 -25.74 -26.12
C LYS A 3 -1.75 -24.81 -25.33
N PRO A 4 -1.25 -25.22 -24.15
CA PRO A 4 -0.25 -24.45 -23.42
C PRO A 4 1.06 -24.44 -24.22
N MET A 5 1.54 -23.27 -24.57
CA MET A 5 2.92 -23.08 -25.02
C MET A 5 3.85 -23.41 -23.85
N GLY A 6 4.56 -24.52 -23.98
CA GLY A 6 5.21 -25.16 -22.86
C GLY A 6 6.33 -24.38 -22.23
N LEU A 7 6.45 -24.57 -20.95
CA LEU A 7 7.55 -24.17 -20.04
C LEU A 7 8.97 -24.35 -20.66
N ALA A 8 9.11 -25.33 -21.55
CA ALA A 8 10.36 -25.63 -22.26
C ALA A 8 10.87 -24.50 -23.19
N ARG A 9 9.99 -23.66 -23.75
CA ARG A 9 10.43 -22.53 -24.58
C ARG A 9 10.88 -21.31 -23.75
N LEU A 10 10.33 -21.15 -22.55
CA LEU A 10 10.78 -20.13 -21.62
C LEU A 10 12.15 -20.46 -21.01
N LEU A 11 12.40 -21.76 -20.74
CA LEU A 11 13.71 -22.24 -20.28
C LEU A 11 14.81 -22.10 -21.33
N LEU A 12 14.48 -22.20 -22.63
CA LEU A 12 15.46 -22.00 -23.71
C LEU A 12 15.89 -20.54 -23.86
N ILE A 13 15.03 -19.57 -23.56
CA ILE A 13 15.38 -18.14 -23.57
C ILE A 13 16.26 -17.80 -22.36
N THR A 14 16.05 -18.43 -21.21
CA THR A 14 16.86 -18.20 -20.00
C THR A 14 18.24 -18.85 -20.09
N THR A 15 18.38 -19.96 -20.80
CA THR A 15 19.70 -20.58 -21.03
C THR A 15 20.59 -19.77 -21.99
N ALA A 16 19.99 -19.03 -22.95
CA ALA A 16 20.75 -18.14 -23.83
C ALA A 16 21.33 -16.91 -23.11
N LEU A 17 20.66 -16.44 -22.04
CA LEU A 17 21.14 -15.33 -21.18
C LEU A 17 22.14 -15.78 -20.10
N ALA A 18 22.23 -17.08 -19.81
CA ALA A 18 23.13 -17.64 -18.81
C ALA A 18 24.43 -18.28 -19.39
N ALA A 19 24.65 -18.24 -20.70
CA ALA A 19 25.84 -18.79 -21.30
C ALA A 19 27.08 -17.88 -21.02
N PRO A 20 28.16 -18.41 -20.43
CA PRO A 20 29.37 -17.64 -20.25
C PRO A 20 30.01 -17.34 -21.61
N SER A 21 30.52 -16.13 -21.80
CA SER A 21 31.31 -15.75 -22.95
C SER A 21 32.56 -16.65 -23.04
N LEU A 22 32.55 -17.60 -23.97
CA LEU A 22 33.74 -18.33 -24.36
C LEU A 22 34.66 -17.38 -25.16
N ALA A 23 35.69 -16.87 -24.53
CA ALA A 23 36.78 -16.22 -25.20
C ALA A 23 37.55 -17.26 -26.05
N TRP A 24 37.60 -17.05 -27.35
CA TRP A 24 38.43 -17.81 -28.27
C TRP A 24 39.90 -17.43 -28.03
N ALA A 25 40.67 -18.32 -27.39
CA ALA A 25 42.11 -18.26 -27.40
C ALA A 25 42.59 -19.14 -28.55
N GLN A 26 43.28 -18.51 -29.50
CA GLN A 26 44.02 -19.20 -30.56
C GLN A 26 45.27 -19.88 -29.95
N ALA A 27 45.36 -21.17 -30.17
CA ALA A 27 46.51 -21.97 -29.82
C ALA A 27 47.65 -21.74 -30.83
N THR A 28 48.83 -21.37 -30.37
CA THR A 28 50.07 -21.54 -31.08
C THR A 28 50.94 -22.52 -30.33
N THR A 29 51.32 -23.58 -31.01
CA THR A 29 52.18 -24.69 -30.53
C THR A 29 53.64 -24.25 -30.37
N PRO A 30 54.42 -24.88 -29.43
CA PRO A 30 55.85 -24.67 -29.30
C PRO A 30 56.67 -25.90 -29.76
N ASP A 31 57.93 -25.73 -30.05
CA ASP A 31 58.91 -26.79 -30.01
C ASP A 31 60.33 -26.23 -29.69
N PRO A 32 61.34 -27.09 -29.38
CA PRO A 32 61.92 -27.16 -28.04
C PRO A 32 63.41 -26.90 -28.00
N ALA A 33 63.97 -27.10 -26.81
CA ALA A 33 65.34 -27.49 -26.49
C ALA A 33 66.30 -26.52 -25.78
N GLY A 34 66.79 -26.97 -24.66
CA GLY A 34 68.27 -26.86 -24.45
C GLY A 34 68.69 -26.41 -23.03
N ALA A 35 69.04 -27.40 -22.19
CA ALA A 35 70.15 -27.48 -21.28
C ALA A 35 70.31 -26.57 -20.05
N GLN A 36 70.42 -27.26 -18.92
CA GLN A 36 70.98 -26.95 -17.59
C GLN A 36 72.52 -26.60 -17.64
N PRO A 37 73.23 -26.37 -16.48
CA PRO A 37 72.92 -25.90 -15.12
C PRO A 37 73.89 -24.84 -14.57
N GLY A 38 73.60 -24.17 -13.46
CA GLY A 38 74.63 -23.40 -12.74
C GLY A 38 74.18 -23.03 -11.29
N THR A 39 74.93 -23.59 -10.37
CA THR A 39 74.91 -23.49 -8.90
C THR A 39 75.17 -22.08 -8.37
N GLY A 40 74.57 -21.77 -7.19
CA GLY A 40 75.08 -20.68 -6.37
C GLY A 40 74.14 -20.20 -5.26
N THR A 41 74.18 -20.82 -4.09
CA THR A 41 74.10 -20.31 -2.68
C THR A 41 73.31 -19.02 -2.29
N THR A 42 72.39 -19.26 -1.34
CA THR A 42 72.14 -18.55 -0.08
C THR A 42 71.93 -17.05 -0.07
N ALA A 43 70.69 -16.64 0.32
CA ALA A 43 70.38 -15.78 1.46
C ALA A 43 68.87 -15.59 1.57
N ASP A 44 68.35 -15.92 2.73
CA ASP A 44 66.98 -15.62 3.20
C ASP A 44 66.77 -14.09 3.36
N PRO A 45 65.68 -13.52 2.94
CA PRO A 45 65.00 -12.56 3.76
C PRO A 45 63.48 -12.69 3.72
N GLN A 46 62.96 -12.88 4.90
CA GLN A 46 61.69 -12.36 5.39
C GLN A 46 60.52 -12.26 4.41
N ASP A 47 59.62 -13.18 4.64
CA ASP A 47 58.22 -13.18 4.24
C ASP A 47 57.53 -11.83 4.57
N GLN A 48 57.43 -10.92 3.61
CA GLN A 48 56.39 -9.88 3.63
C GLN A 48 55.20 -10.42 2.83
N ALA A 49 54.23 -10.94 3.57
CA ALA A 49 52.91 -11.23 3.03
C ALA A 49 52.35 -9.97 2.33
N ALA A 50 52.06 -10.09 1.05
CA ALA A 50 51.27 -9.09 0.32
C ALA A 50 49.95 -8.88 1.02
N PRO A 51 49.44 -7.63 1.13
CA PRO A 51 48.14 -7.40 1.73
C PRO A 51 47.11 -8.14 0.88
N ALA A 52 46.35 -9.03 1.54
CA ALA A 52 45.19 -9.64 0.95
C ALA A 52 44.27 -8.51 0.43
N ALA A 53 43.86 -8.61 -0.82
CA ALA A 53 42.87 -7.70 -1.40
C ALA A 53 41.67 -7.67 -0.50
N GLN A 54 41.36 -6.53 0.09
CA GLN A 54 40.16 -6.31 0.88
C GLN A 54 38.97 -6.50 -0.06
N GLU A 55 38.12 -7.48 0.22
CA GLU A 55 36.82 -7.60 -0.43
C GLU A 55 36.07 -6.27 -0.25
N PRO A 56 35.33 -5.78 -1.27
CA PRO A 56 34.50 -4.59 -1.13
C PRO A 56 33.56 -4.78 0.05
N GLN A 57 33.68 -3.91 1.04
CA GLN A 57 32.86 -3.96 2.25
C GLN A 57 31.46 -3.49 1.87
N GLU A 58 30.48 -4.39 1.92
CA GLU A 58 29.07 -4.02 1.87
C GLU A 58 28.74 -3.25 3.16
N GLU A 59 28.39 -1.97 3.02
CA GLU A 59 28.02 -1.12 4.15
C GLU A 59 26.62 -1.46 4.66
N ALA A 60 26.42 -1.28 5.98
CA ALA A 60 25.10 -1.36 6.56
C ALA A 60 24.17 -0.33 5.89
N PRO A 61 22.91 -0.70 5.58
CA PRO A 61 21.95 0.24 5.02
C PRO A 61 21.76 1.44 5.95
N ASP A 62 21.72 2.66 5.38
CA ASP A 62 21.37 3.86 6.12
C ASP A 62 19.92 3.70 6.59
N VAL A 63 19.71 3.61 7.90
CA VAL A 63 18.41 3.40 8.52
C VAL A 63 18.18 4.51 9.53
N SER A 64 17.24 5.38 9.22
CA SER A 64 16.83 6.46 10.12
C SER A 64 15.92 5.92 11.22
N VAL A 65 16.40 5.89 12.46
CA VAL A 65 15.61 5.48 13.63
C VAL A 65 15.51 6.67 14.59
N PRO A 66 14.30 7.16 14.92
CA PRO A 66 14.15 8.28 15.85
C PRO A 66 14.80 7.99 17.21
N GLY A 67 15.69 8.89 17.65
CA GLY A 67 16.36 8.79 18.96
C GLY A 67 17.42 7.70 19.10
N GLU A 68 17.96 7.18 17.99
CA GLU A 68 19.03 6.20 18.01
C GLU A 68 20.25 6.67 17.21
N ILE A 69 21.44 6.69 17.86
CA ILE A 69 22.68 7.09 17.22
C ILE A 69 23.25 5.89 16.48
N VAL A 70 23.33 5.95 15.17
CA VAL A 70 24.12 5.00 14.38
C VAL A 70 25.60 5.32 14.60
N VAL A 71 26.29 4.45 15.35
CA VAL A 71 27.76 4.60 15.56
C VAL A 71 28.47 4.20 14.26
N THR A 72 28.88 5.18 13.49
CA THR A 72 29.77 4.99 12.33
C THR A 72 31.15 4.61 12.82
N GLY A 73 31.58 3.35 12.60
CA GLY A 73 32.96 2.97 12.92
C GLY A 73 33.27 1.48 13.02
N ARG A 74 32.30 0.61 13.13
CA ARG A 74 32.44 -0.85 13.01
C ARG A 74 31.32 -1.40 12.18
N ARG A 75 31.56 -2.49 11.43
CA ARG A 75 30.53 -3.28 10.76
C ARG A 75 29.49 -3.73 11.79
N THR A 76 28.49 -2.91 12.05
CA THR A 76 27.38 -3.24 12.93
C THR A 76 26.31 -3.95 12.11
N ASN A 77 25.92 -5.13 12.53
CA ASN A 77 24.73 -5.78 11.98
C ASN A 77 23.53 -5.10 12.62
N VAL A 78 22.95 -4.10 11.93
CA VAL A 78 21.81 -3.29 12.40
C VAL A 78 20.71 -4.15 13.02
N VAL A 79 20.33 -5.26 12.36
CA VAL A 79 19.28 -6.16 12.85
C VAL A 79 19.67 -6.84 14.18
N ARG A 80 20.96 -7.17 14.36
CA ARG A 80 21.46 -7.82 15.58
C ARG A 80 21.62 -6.85 16.74
N ASP A 81 22.13 -5.66 16.42
CA ASP A 81 22.60 -4.73 17.46
C ASP A 81 21.48 -3.80 17.97
N MET A 82 20.36 -3.67 17.21
CA MET A 82 19.16 -2.97 17.71
C MET A 82 18.48 -3.74 18.84
N PRO A 83 18.04 -3.07 19.93
CA PRO A 83 17.32 -3.73 21.02
C PRO A 83 15.98 -4.35 20.58
N GLN A 84 15.29 -3.72 19.64
CA GLN A 84 13.98 -4.12 19.15
C GLN A 84 14.07 -5.21 18.06
N VAL A 85 12.95 -5.91 17.86
CA VAL A 85 12.80 -6.85 16.74
C VAL A 85 12.55 -6.09 15.46
N VAL A 86 13.54 -6.06 14.59
CA VAL A 86 13.48 -5.35 13.31
C VAL A 86 13.77 -6.28 12.14
N SER A 87 13.24 -5.91 10.98
CA SER A 87 13.62 -6.45 9.67
C SER A 87 14.00 -5.27 8.78
N VAL A 88 15.16 -5.33 8.15
CA VAL A 88 15.63 -4.29 7.23
C VAL A 88 15.51 -4.81 5.82
N LEU A 89 14.92 -4.02 4.96
CA LEU A 89 14.86 -4.23 3.52
C LEU A 89 15.82 -3.24 2.86
N SER A 90 16.98 -3.72 2.46
CA SER A 90 18.01 -2.90 1.81
C SER A 90 17.68 -2.64 0.34
N SER A 91 18.38 -1.67 -0.28
CA SER A 91 18.32 -1.45 -1.73
C SER A 91 18.70 -2.70 -2.53
N ALA A 92 19.65 -3.51 -2.03
CA ALA A 92 20.04 -4.78 -2.64
C ALA A 92 18.90 -5.82 -2.57
N ASP A 93 18.15 -5.89 -1.46
CA ASP A 93 16.99 -6.77 -1.33
C ASP A 93 15.85 -6.34 -2.26
N ILE A 94 15.58 -5.04 -2.37
CA ILE A 94 14.61 -4.46 -3.30
C ILE A 94 15.01 -4.82 -4.74
N ALA A 95 16.28 -4.64 -5.11
CA ALA A 95 16.77 -4.98 -6.43
C ALA A 95 16.67 -6.49 -6.72
N ARG A 96 16.92 -7.35 -5.70
CA ARG A 96 16.84 -8.82 -5.81
C ARG A 96 15.41 -9.27 -6.09
N THR A 97 14.44 -8.68 -5.44
CA THR A 97 13.04 -9.04 -5.64
C THR A 97 12.42 -8.36 -6.86
N GLY A 98 13.04 -7.29 -7.37
CA GLY A 98 12.64 -6.58 -8.59
C GLY A 98 11.30 -5.86 -8.48
N GLU A 99 10.79 -5.62 -7.27
CA GLU A 99 9.48 -4.97 -7.10
C GLU A 99 9.50 -3.50 -7.60
N GLY A 100 8.39 -3.06 -8.18
CA GLY A 100 8.26 -1.71 -8.72
C GLY A 100 7.82 -0.68 -7.69
N ASP A 101 7.28 -1.13 -6.56
CA ASP A 101 6.83 -0.31 -5.43
C ASP A 101 7.19 -0.94 -4.09
N ILE A 102 7.11 -0.14 -3.04
CA ILE A 102 7.54 -0.56 -1.69
C ILE A 102 6.57 -1.57 -1.07
N ALA A 103 5.28 -1.51 -1.37
CA ALA A 103 4.33 -2.51 -0.86
C ALA A 103 4.69 -3.92 -1.35
N GLY A 104 4.98 -4.06 -2.64
CA GLY A 104 5.45 -5.31 -3.23
C GLY A 104 6.72 -5.83 -2.56
N ALA A 105 7.71 -4.96 -2.37
CA ALA A 105 8.98 -5.31 -1.73
C ALA A 105 8.78 -5.75 -0.26
N LEU A 106 7.95 -5.05 0.51
CA LEU A 106 7.64 -5.40 1.91
C LEU A 106 6.85 -6.70 2.06
N SER A 107 6.11 -7.12 1.03
CA SER A 107 5.41 -8.42 1.05
C SER A 107 6.36 -9.62 1.19
N ARG A 108 7.65 -9.40 0.98
CA ARG A 108 8.73 -10.42 1.10
C ARG A 108 9.33 -10.49 2.50
N VAL A 109 9.02 -9.53 3.35
CA VAL A 109 9.49 -9.49 4.75
C VAL A 109 8.63 -10.42 5.61
N THR A 110 9.27 -11.13 6.55
CA THR A 110 8.60 -12.06 7.47
C THR A 110 7.48 -11.38 8.24
N GLY A 111 6.32 -12.02 8.32
CA GLY A 111 5.16 -11.51 9.08
C GLY A 111 4.38 -10.41 8.38
N LEU A 112 4.75 -10.03 7.14
CA LEU A 112 4.05 -9.00 6.38
C LEU A 112 3.23 -9.61 5.26
N SER A 113 2.07 -9.00 4.97
CA SER A 113 1.24 -9.30 3.81
C SER A 113 0.65 -8.03 3.23
N VAL A 114 0.52 -7.97 1.91
CA VAL A 114 -0.15 -6.85 1.22
C VAL A 114 -1.62 -7.20 1.00
N VAL A 115 -2.50 -6.27 1.32
CA VAL A 115 -3.95 -6.40 1.19
C VAL A 115 -4.49 -5.22 0.39
N GLY A 116 -5.38 -5.49 -0.56
CA GLY A 116 -5.94 -4.44 -1.42
C GLY A 116 -4.86 -3.67 -2.20
N ASN A 117 -5.02 -2.36 -2.28
CA ASN A 117 -4.16 -1.48 -3.06
C ASN A 117 -2.97 -0.96 -2.21
N GLY A 118 -2.04 -1.83 -1.84
CA GLY A 118 -0.78 -1.42 -1.22
C GLY A 118 -0.77 -1.28 0.30
N TYR A 119 -1.80 -1.74 1.03
CA TYR A 119 -1.81 -1.75 2.49
C TYR A 119 -1.01 -2.91 3.03
N VAL A 120 -0.04 -2.62 3.88
CA VAL A 120 0.81 -3.64 4.50
C VAL A 120 0.26 -4.00 5.89
N TYR A 121 -0.11 -5.27 6.03
CA TYR A 121 -0.57 -5.86 7.30
C TYR A 121 0.61 -6.55 7.97
N VAL A 122 0.83 -6.23 9.24
CA VAL A 122 1.89 -6.82 10.04
C VAL A 122 1.29 -7.86 10.99
N ARG A 123 1.76 -9.12 10.88
CA ARG A 123 1.26 -10.25 11.68
C ARG A 123 -0.25 -10.45 11.60
N GLY A 124 -0.83 -10.15 10.42
CA GLY A 124 -2.26 -10.27 10.17
C GLY A 124 -3.12 -9.15 10.77
N LEU A 125 -2.54 -8.18 11.46
CA LEU A 125 -3.24 -6.97 11.90
C LEU A 125 -3.35 -5.97 10.76
N GLY A 126 -4.54 -5.41 10.58
CA GLY A 126 -4.87 -4.48 9.52
C GLY A 126 -4.09 -3.15 9.59
N ASP A 127 -4.27 -2.35 8.56
CA ASP A 127 -3.59 -1.07 8.39
C ASP A 127 -3.73 -0.13 9.59
N ARG A 128 -4.88 -0.08 10.28
CA ARG A 128 -5.08 0.76 11.49
C ARG A 128 -4.12 0.43 12.64
N TYR A 129 -3.58 -0.78 12.67
CA TYR A 129 -2.66 -1.25 13.70
C TYR A 129 -1.18 -1.06 13.32
N SER A 130 -0.90 -0.51 12.15
CA SER A 130 0.46 -0.32 11.63
C SER A 130 0.66 1.14 11.21
N LEU A 131 1.87 1.64 11.31
CA LEU A 131 2.22 3.00 10.97
C LEU A 131 3.27 3.02 9.87
N ALA A 132 3.07 3.86 8.85
CA ALA A 132 4.06 4.13 7.82
C ALA A 132 4.71 5.49 8.06
N LEU A 133 6.04 5.52 8.09
CA LEU A 133 6.85 6.71 8.27
C LEU A 133 7.78 6.91 7.08
N LEU A 134 8.15 8.14 6.81
CA LEU A 134 9.26 8.51 5.92
C LEU A 134 10.28 9.29 6.74
N ASN A 135 11.52 8.78 6.83
CA ASN A 135 12.61 9.34 7.65
C ASN A 135 12.17 9.62 9.11
N GLY A 136 11.32 8.75 9.68
CA GLY A 136 10.80 8.88 11.04
C GLY A 136 9.58 9.79 11.21
N SER A 137 9.08 10.44 10.16
CA SER A 137 7.89 11.30 10.18
C SER A 137 6.68 10.60 9.59
N PRO A 138 5.46 10.74 10.16
CA PRO A 138 4.25 10.15 9.64
C PRO A 138 3.82 10.79 8.31
N LEU A 139 3.07 10.02 7.50
CA LEU A 139 2.60 10.41 6.17
C LEU A 139 1.07 10.49 6.13
N PRO A 140 0.47 11.50 5.46
CA PRO A 140 -0.96 11.58 5.24
C PRO A 140 -1.41 10.63 4.14
N SER A 141 -2.70 10.28 4.12
CA SER A 141 -3.26 9.31 3.15
C SER A 141 -4.21 9.98 2.16
N PRO A 142 -4.03 9.79 0.85
CA PRO A 142 -4.98 10.26 -0.15
C PRO A 142 -6.23 9.37 -0.25
N GLU A 143 -6.36 8.33 0.56
CA GLU A 143 -7.48 7.40 0.48
C GLU A 143 -8.63 7.80 1.42
N PRO A 144 -9.86 7.90 0.89
CA PRO A 144 -11.00 8.36 1.70
C PRO A 144 -11.34 7.46 2.89
N LEU A 145 -11.19 6.13 2.74
CA LEU A 145 -11.51 5.14 3.76
C LEU A 145 -10.35 4.86 4.72
N LYS A 146 -9.14 5.38 4.45
CA LYS A 146 -7.93 5.02 5.17
C LYS A 146 -7.16 6.23 5.64
N ARG A 147 -6.63 6.17 6.86
CA ARG A 147 -5.70 7.17 7.38
C ARG A 147 -4.24 6.81 7.07
N VAL A 148 -3.95 5.52 6.95
CA VAL A 148 -2.61 5.05 6.60
C VAL A 148 -2.39 5.15 5.09
N VAL A 149 -1.25 5.70 4.69
CA VAL A 149 -0.88 5.82 3.28
C VAL A 149 -0.64 4.44 2.66
N PRO A 150 -1.19 4.14 1.47
CA PRO A 150 -0.88 2.91 0.78
C PRO A 150 0.54 2.95 0.22
N LEU A 151 1.33 1.90 0.49
CA LEU A 151 2.75 1.87 0.16
C LEU A 151 3.05 1.53 -1.32
N ASP A 152 2.03 1.21 -2.11
CA ASP A 152 2.13 1.12 -3.58
C ASP A 152 2.25 2.49 -4.27
N LEU A 153 2.04 3.59 -3.53
CA LEU A 153 2.32 4.96 -3.98
C LEU A 153 3.83 5.27 -4.04
N PHE A 154 4.67 4.51 -3.32
CA PHE A 154 6.10 4.76 -3.25
C PHE A 154 6.85 3.85 -4.23
N PRO A 155 7.29 4.39 -5.39
CA PRO A 155 8.17 3.66 -6.28
C PRO A 155 9.50 3.36 -5.60
N THR A 156 10.12 2.23 -5.94
CA THR A 156 11.36 1.79 -5.30
C THR A 156 12.57 2.70 -5.56
N ASN A 157 12.51 3.56 -6.57
CA ASN A 157 13.58 4.53 -6.88
C ASN A 157 13.68 5.72 -5.92
N VAL A 158 12.66 5.97 -5.08
CA VAL A 158 12.67 7.09 -4.12
C VAL A 158 13.05 6.65 -2.71
N VAL A 159 13.18 5.35 -2.45
CA VAL A 159 13.46 4.77 -1.12
C VAL A 159 14.79 4.00 -1.16
N SER A 160 15.72 4.35 -0.28
CA SER A 160 17.01 3.66 -0.15
C SER A 160 16.93 2.40 0.70
N SER A 161 16.10 2.41 1.74
CA SER A 161 15.87 1.26 2.61
C SER A 161 14.54 1.37 3.33
N SER A 162 14.08 0.27 3.91
CA SER A 162 12.93 0.25 4.80
C SER A 162 13.23 -0.55 6.06
N LEU A 163 12.98 0.06 7.21
CA LEU A 163 13.01 -0.62 8.51
C LEU A 163 11.59 -1.01 8.91
N VAL A 164 11.38 -2.29 9.18
CA VAL A 164 10.13 -2.79 9.75
C VAL A 164 10.38 -3.20 11.19
N GLN A 165 9.89 -2.41 12.12
CA GLN A 165 9.98 -2.71 13.56
C GLN A 165 8.70 -3.39 14.03
N LYS A 166 8.82 -4.56 14.65
CA LYS A 166 7.69 -5.42 15.06
C LYS A 166 7.46 -5.43 16.57
N SER A 167 8.44 -5.07 17.37
CA SER A 167 8.30 -4.87 18.82
C SER A 167 8.32 -3.38 19.16
N TYR A 168 7.43 -2.95 20.03
CA TYR A 168 7.28 -1.53 20.39
C TYR A 168 8.48 -1.01 21.20
N SER A 169 8.87 0.22 20.87
CA SER A 169 9.71 1.05 21.74
C SER A 169 9.12 2.46 21.85
N VAL A 170 9.32 3.10 22.99
CA VAL A 170 8.59 4.31 23.40
C VAL A 170 8.89 5.57 22.59
N ASN A 171 9.96 5.58 21.80
CA ASN A 171 10.29 6.65 20.86
C ASN A 171 9.37 6.69 19.62
N TYR A 172 8.65 5.60 19.33
CA TYR A 172 7.62 5.57 18.28
C TYR A 172 6.24 5.94 18.82
N PRO A 173 5.33 6.42 17.94
CA PRO A 173 3.94 6.68 18.33
C PRO A 173 3.26 5.46 18.93
N GLY A 174 2.29 5.71 19.82
CA GLY A 174 1.52 4.66 20.51
C GLY A 174 0.64 3.81 19.61
N GLU A 175 0.34 4.27 18.41
CA GLU A 175 -0.39 3.52 17.38
C GLU A 175 0.48 2.41 16.76
N PHE A 176 0.88 1.45 17.56
CA PHE A 176 1.82 0.38 17.25
C PHE A 176 1.23 -1.00 17.54
N GLY A 177 0.06 -1.31 16.99
CA GLY A 177 -0.56 -2.63 17.20
C GLY A 177 0.14 -3.76 16.46
N GLY A 178 0.48 -3.56 15.19
CA GLY A 178 1.21 -4.51 14.33
C GLY A 178 2.70 -4.25 14.28
N GLY A 179 3.07 -3.02 13.94
CA GLY A 179 4.45 -2.57 13.79
C GLY A 179 4.55 -1.23 13.07
N VAL A 180 5.79 -0.73 12.95
CA VAL A 180 6.12 0.48 12.19
C VAL A 180 6.95 0.11 10.97
N ILE A 181 6.61 0.72 9.83
CA ILE A 181 7.35 0.65 8.58
C ILE A 181 7.95 2.03 8.36
N ASN A 182 9.26 2.18 8.56
CA ASN A 182 9.96 3.42 8.33
C ASN A 182 10.74 3.35 7.01
N LEU A 183 10.35 4.17 6.05
CA LEU A 183 11.02 4.33 4.76
C LEU A 183 12.15 5.34 4.93
N THR A 184 13.32 5.04 4.41
CA THR A 184 14.48 5.93 4.46
C THR A 184 14.84 6.39 3.06
N THR A 185 15.09 7.70 2.89
CA THR A 185 15.63 8.28 1.66
C THR A 185 17.11 8.60 1.84
N ASN A 186 17.87 8.55 0.76
CA ASN A 186 19.28 8.99 0.78
C ASN A 186 19.36 10.49 0.43
N SER A 187 20.32 11.21 1.02
CA SER A 187 20.56 12.63 0.72
C SER A 187 22.04 12.96 0.52
N LEU A 188 22.93 12.01 0.84
CA LEU A 188 24.38 12.17 0.74
C LEU A 188 24.93 10.92 0.02
N PRO A 189 24.94 10.92 -1.32
CA PRO A 189 25.56 9.82 -2.06
C PRO A 189 27.07 9.78 -1.79
N LYS A 190 27.65 8.59 -1.71
CA LYS A 190 29.09 8.40 -1.46
C LYS A 190 29.95 8.77 -2.65
N GLU A 191 29.43 8.50 -3.83
CA GLU A 191 30.07 8.79 -5.12
C GLU A 191 29.07 9.49 -6.02
N GLY A 192 29.54 10.36 -6.88
CA GLY A 192 28.72 11.00 -7.89
C GLY A 192 28.17 9.95 -8.86
N PHE A 193 26.87 10.02 -9.17
CA PHE A 193 26.26 9.10 -10.12
C PHE A 193 25.15 9.79 -10.91
N LEU A 194 24.92 9.29 -12.13
CA LEU A 194 23.75 9.59 -12.95
C LEU A 194 23.24 8.30 -13.55
N THR A 195 22.02 7.88 -13.17
CA THR A 195 21.40 6.64 -13.65
C THR A 195 20.18 6.95 -14.49
N LEU A 196 20.14 6.43 -15.71
CA LEU A 196 18.98 6.43 -16.59
C LEU A 196 18.43 5.01 -16.66
N SER A 197 17.13 4.86 -16.44
CA SER A 197 16.45 3.57 -16.47
C SER A 197 15.20 3.64 -17.35
N GLY A 198 14.95 2.59 -18.13
CA GLY A 198 13.74 2.44 -18.94
C GLY A 198 13.24 1.01 -18.94
N GLY A 199 11.92 0.84 -19.02
CA GLY A 199 11.28 -0.48 -19.00
C GLY A 199 10.07 -0.57 -19.91
N VAL A 200 9.83 -1.77 -20.46
CA VAL A 200 8.64 -2.13 -21.21
C VAL A 200 8.08 -3.45 -20.64
N GLY A 201 6.75 -3.54 -20.58
CA GLY A 201 6.08 -4.71 -20.02
C GLY A 201 4.81 -5.09 -20.75
N ALA A 202 4.42 -6.34 -20.60
CA ALA A 202 3.18 -6.87 -21.13
C ALA A 202 2.45 -7.69 -20.06
N ASN A 203 1.15 -7.48 -19.93
CA ASN A 203 0.27 -8.36 -19.16
C ASN A 203 -0.44 -9.30 -20.13
N LEU A 204 -0.33 -10.62 -19.93
CA LEU A 204 -0.78 -11.62 -20.90
C LEU A 204 -2.31 -11.70 -21.10
N VAL A 205 -3.10 -11.06 -20.22
CA VAL A 205 -4.56 -10.96 -20.38
C VAL A 205 -5.01 -9.56 -20.81
N THR A 206 -4.11 -8.58 -20.84
CA THR A 206 -4.41 -7.18 -21.19
C THR A 206 -3.74 -6.75 -22.50
N THR A 207 -2.40 -6.87 -22.57
CA THR A 207 -1.62 -6.33 -23.67
C THR A 207 -1.92 -7.06 -24.97
N GLY A 208 -2.32 -6.31 -26.01
CA GLY A 208 -2.72 -6.87 -27.29
C GLY A 208 -4.14 -7.47 -27.32
N HIS A 209 -4.84 -7.47 -26.17
CA HIS A 209 -6.24 -7.89 -26.06
C HIS A 209 -7.19 -6.69 -26.03
N PHE A 210 -8.49 -6.95 -26.18
CA PHE A 210 -9.47 -5.88 -26.11
C PHE A 210 -9.67 -5.39 -24.68
N GLY A 211 -10.10 -4.13 -24.55
CA GLY A 211 -10.56 -3.53 -23.30
C GLY A 211 -11.56 -2.43 -23.59
N TYR A 212 -12.16 -1.90 -22.54
CA TYR A 212 -13.00 -0.72 -22.60
C TYR A 212 -12.20 0.52 -22.18
N VAL A 213 -12.40 1.61 -22.89
CA VAL A 213 -11.76 2.90 -22.63
C VAL A 213 -12.77 4.03 -22.84
N TYR A 214 -12.42 5.24 -22.48
CA TYR A 214 -13.12 6.45 -22.87
C TYR A 214 -12.12 7.51 -23.35
N ALA A 215 -12.55 8.49 -24.13
CA ALA A 215 -11.63 9.46 -24.73
C ALA A 215 -10.90 10.29 -23.67
N GLY A 216 -11.64 10.99 -22.82
CA GLY A 216 -11.08 11.88 -21.80
C GLY A 216 -10.43 13.13 -22.38
N GLY A 217 -9.46 13.69 -21.64
CA GLY A 217 -8.68 14.86 -22.04
C GLY A 217 -7.47 14.54 -22.91
N GLY A 218 -6.98 15.54 -23.66
CA GLY A 218 -5.82 15.38 -24.54
C GLY A 218 -4.50 15.14 -23.81
N LYS A 219 -4.43 15.49 -22.53
CA LYS A 219 -3.24 15.33 -21.66
C LYS A 219 -3.33 14.15 -20.69
N ASP A 220 -4.37 13.31 -20.77
CA ASP A 220 -4.55 12.17 -19.88
C ASP A 220 -3.30 11.27 -19.76
N TRP A 221 -2.51 11.16 -20.85
CA TRP A 221 -1.28 10.38 -20.87
C TRP A 221 -0.20 10.89 -19.92
N THR A 222 -0.29 12.16 -19.47
CA THR A 222 0.64 12.73 -18.47
C THR A 222 0.25 12.35 -17.05
N GLY A 223 -0.99 11.90 -16.83
CA GLY A 223 -1.58 11.69 -15.51
C GLY A 223 -2.24 12.92 -14.91
N TYR A 224 -2.29 14.05 -15.63
CA TYR A 224 -2.92 15.30 -15.19
C TYR A 224 -4.12 15.63 -16.06
N ASP A 225 -5.22 16.04 -15.44
CA ASP A 225 -6.38 16.55 -16.16
C ASP A 225 -6.05 17.90 -16.81
N ASP A 226 -6.60 18.14 -18.00
CA ASP A 226 -6.40 19.37 -18.79
C ASP A 226 -7.59 20.33 -18.70
N GLY A 227 -8.49 20.13 -17.73
CA GLY A 227 -9.73 20.89 -17.57
C GLY A 227 -10.95 20.22 -18.23
N THR A 228 -10.77 19.08 -18.88
CA THR A 228 -11.88 18.33 -19.49
C THR A 228 -12.89 17.83 -18.46
N ARG A 229 -12.47 17.68 -17.20
CA ARG A 229 -13.28 17.21 -16.06
C ARG A 229 -13.55 18.29 -15.03
N ASP A 230 -13.26 19.55 -15.34
CA ASP A 230 -13.61 20.68 -14.47
C ASP A 230 -15.12 20.75 -14.22
N LEU A 231 -15.49 21.32 -13.07
CA LEU A 231 -16.90 21.52 -12.74
C LEU A 231 -17.58 22.39 -13.81
N PRO A 232 -18.68 21.90 -14.42
CA PRO A 232 -19.47 22.72 -15.33
C PRO A 232 -19.91 24.04 -14.68
N PRO A 233 -20.00 25.16 -15.41
CA PRO A 233 -20.31 26.47 -14.84
C PRO A 233 -21.60 26.51 -14.02
N ALA A 234 -22.66 25.84 -14.47
CA ALA A 234 -23.93 25.78 -13.73
C ALA A 234 -23.79 25.00 -12.42
N LEU A 235 -23.01 23.90 -12.41
CA LEU A 235 -22.73 23.12 -11.20
C LEU A 235 -21.84 23.90 -10.23
N ALA A 236 -20.85 24.61 -10.73
CA ALA A 236 -19.99 25.49 -9.91
C ALA A 236 -20.79 26.61 -9.24
N ALA A 237 -21.69 27.24 -9.99
CA ALA A 237 -22.62 28.27 -9.45
C ALA A 237 -23.58 27.66 -8.40
N TYR A 238 -24.06 26.43 -8.63
CA TYR A 238 -24.89 25.74 -7.65
C TYR A 238 -24.10 25.48 -6.35
N PHE A 239 -22.87 24.97 -6.42
CA PHE A 239 -22.05 24.76 -5.22
C PHE A 239 -21.80 26.06 -4.45
N ALA A 240 -21.54 27.17 -5.17
CA ALA A 240 -21.32 28.46 -4.57
C ALA A 240 -22.58 29.09 -3.93
N SER A 241 -23.76 28.71 -4.38
CA SER A 241 -25.05 29.26 -3.88
C SER A 241 -25.42 28.75 -2.47
N GLY A 242 -24.92 27.55 -2.08
CA GLY A 242 -25.35 26.91 -0.86
C GLY A 242 -26.82 26.48 -0.85
N ALA A 243 -27.54 26.57 -1.99
CA ALA A 243 -28.92 26.08 -2.12
C ALA A 243 -28.97 24.56 -2.12
N ARG A 244 -30.15 23.99 -1.90
CA ARG A 244 -30.41 22.55 -2.03
C ARG A 244 -31.26 22.30 -3.29
N ILE A 245 -30.94 21.25 -4.02
CA ILE A 245 -31.81 20.79 -5.13
C ILE A 245 -33.20 20.45 -4.61
N SER A 246 -33.29 19.81 -3.46
CA SER A 246 -34.55 19.46 -2.80
C SER A 246 -35.44 20.66 -2.42
N SER A 247 -34.90 21.89 -2.41
CA SER A 247 -35.69 23.12 -2.18
C SER A 247 -36.59 23.49 -3.36
N GLY A 248 -36.35 22.95 -4.55
CA GLY A 248 -37.09 23.28 -5.77
C GLY A 248 -36.75 24.66 -6.36
N THR A 249 -35.72 25.36 -5.84
CA THR A 249 -35.32 26.71 -6.32
C THR A 249 -34.15 26.68 -7.27
N VAL A 250 -33.54 25.51 -7.47
CA VAL A 250 -32.36 25.27 -8.31
C VAL A 250 -32.80 24.83 -9.71
N ASP A 251 -32.22 25.43 -10.74
CA ASP A 251 -32.45 25.02 -12.13
C ASP A 251 -31.67 23.72 -12.42
N THR A 252 -32.32 22.59 -12.16
CA THR A 252 -31.74 21.25 -12.30
C THR A 252 -31.54 20.85 -13.75
N GLN A 253 -32.32 21.41 -14.70
CA GLN A 253 -32.18 21.11 -16.12
C GLN A 253 -30.95 21.79 -16.71
N LEU A 254 -30.71 23.05 -16.36
CA LEU A 254 -29.47 23.73 -16.76
C LEU A 254 -28.22 23.02 -16.26
N ILE A 255 -28.22 22.56 -14.98
CA ILE A 255 -27.09 21.79 -14.43
C ILE A 255 -26.95 20.47 -15.18
N GLY A 256 -28.05 19.69 -15.28
CA GLY A 256 -28.05 18.36 -15.91
C GLY A 256 -27.56 18.39 -17.35
N GLY A 257 -27.98 19.40 -18.13
CA GLY A 257 -27.55 19.56 -19.53
C GLY A 257 -26.05 19.81 -19.73
N GLN A 258 -25.33 20.19 -18.64
CA GLN A 258 -23.88 20.42 -18.66
C GLN A 258 -23.07 19.24 -18.09
N LEU A 259 -23.71 18.28 -17.39
CA LEU A 259 -23.00 17.18 -16.73
C LEU A 259 -22.50 16.08 -17.67
N ALA A 260 -23.22 15.80 -18.76
CA ALA A 260 -22.87 14.70 -19.65
C ALA A 260 -21.98 15.20 -20.80
N ASN A 261 -20.70 14.90 -20.70
CA ASN A 261 -19.70 15.17 -21.74
C ASN A 261 -19.37 13.87 -22.49
N ALA A 262 -19.49 13.89 -23.83
CA ALA A 262 -19.19 12.73 -24.67
C ALA A 262 -17.77 12.19 -24.47
N SER A 263 -16.79 13.05 -24.20
CA SER A 263 -15.40 12.64 -23.96
C SER A 263 -15.25 11.81 -22.70
N ASN A 264 -16.04 12.07 -21.65
CA ASN A 264 -15.93 11.43 -20.35
C ASN A 264 -16.94 10.31 -20.14
N SER A 265 -18.16 10.41 -20.73
CA SER A 265 -19.27 9.50 -20.46
C SER A 265 -19.38 8.31 -21.41
N LEU A 266 -18.68 8.30 -22.55
CA LEU A 266 -18.81 7.24 -23.55
C LEU A 266 -17.77 6.16 -23.37
N VAL A 267 -18.22 4.98 -22.94
CA VAL A 267 -17.40 3.76 -22.93
C VAL A 267 -17.24 3.23 -24.36
N GLN A 268 -16.00 3.05 -24.78
CA GLN A 268 -15.63 2.61 -26.13
C GLN A 268 -14.83 1.31 -26.07
N LYS A 269 -15.05 0.41 -27.01
CA LYS A 269 -14.27 -0.80 -27.18
C LYS A 269 -12.98 -0.49 -27.92
N GLN A 270 -11.83 -0.72 -27.28
CA GLN A 270 -10.53 -0.71 -27.92
C GLN A 270 -10.08 -2.14 -28.19
N SER A 271 -9.81 -2.47 -29.46
CA SER A 271 -9.52 -3.86 -29.86
C SER A 271 -8.18 -4.38 -29.34
N ARG A 272 -7.21 -3.50 -29.08
CA ARG A 272 -5.88 -3.84 -28.55
C ARG A 272 -5.41 -2.78 -27.55
N ILE A 273 -5.23 -3.19 -26.33
CA ILE A 273 -4.61 -2.36 -25.28
C ILE A 273 -3.10 -2.38 -25.46
N GLY A 274 -2.45 -1.24 -25.25
CA GLY A 274 -1.01 -1.05 -25.41
C GLY A 274 -0.16 -1.76 -24.33
N PRO A 275 1.16 -1.79 -24.50
CA PRO A 275 2.09 -2.29 -23.48
C PRO A 275 2.23 -1.32 -22.31
N ASN A 276 2.74 -1.82 -21.20
CA ASN A 276 3.21 -1.02 -20.08
C ASN A 276 4.60 -0.46 -20.38
N TRP A 277 4.92 0.72 -19.86
CA TRP A 277 6.25 1.29 -19.99
C TRP A 277 6.59 2.22 -18.81
N SER A 278 7.88 2.41 -18.57
CA SER A 278 8.39 3.27 -17.51
C SER A 278 9.71 3.92 -17.91
N LEU A 279 9.98 5.08 -17.34
CA LEU A 279 11.23 5.82 -17.45
C LEU A 279 11.58 6.40 -16.08
N ALA A 280 12.85 6.33 -15.69
CA ALA A 280 13.34 6.98 -14.48
C ALA A 280 14.74 7.55 -14.69
N LEU A 281 14.99 8.69 -14.04
CA LEU A 281 16.28 9.37 -13.98
C LEU A 281 16.61 9.61 -12.52
N SER A 282 17.81 9.24 -12.08
CA SER A 282 18.31 9.57 -10.75
C SER A 282 19.76 10.00 -10.83
N GLY A 283 20.13 10.98 -10.04
CA GLY A 283 21.50 11.46 -9.98
C GLY A 283 21.79 12.08 -8.63
N GLY A 284 23.04 12.10 -8.26
CA GLY A 284 23.47 12.70 -7.02
C GLY A 284 24.97 12.91 -6.99
N GLU A 285 25.40 13.85 -6.16
CA GLU A 285 26.80 14.23 -5.98
C GLU A 285 27.00 14.72 -4.55
N THR A 286 28.19 14.51 -4.01
CA THR A 286 28.63 15.05 -2.73
C THR A 286 29.92 15.83 -2.91
N TRP A 287 29.94 17.03 -2.42
CA TRP A 287 31.09 17.95 -2.49
C TRP A 287 31.69 18.14 -1.11
N ASP A 288 33.01 17.94 -1.01
CA ASP A 288 33.78 18.34 0.15
C ASP A 288 34.06 19.86 0.06
N VAL A 289 33.37 20.65 0.86
CA VAL A 289 33.51 22.11 0.90
C VAL A 289 34.71 22.50 1.74
N SER A 290 34.98 21.73 2.80
CA SER A 290 36.20 21.80 3.62
C SER A 290 36.46 20.41 4.24
N ASP A 291 37.56 20.25 4.99
CA ASP A 291 37.92 19.00 5.66
C ASP A 291 36.78 18.46 6.57
N ASP A 292 35.99 19.37 7.15
CA ASP A 292 34.91 19.03 8.10
C ASP A 292 33.52 19.28 7.55
N VAL A 293 33.35 19.74 6.28
CA VAL A 293 32.04 20.11 5.72
C VAL A 293 31.80 19.43 4.39
N ARG A 294 30.76 18.61 4.32
CA ARG A 294 30.27 17.99 3.09
C ARG A 294 28.85 18.41 2.77
N VAL A 295 28.58 18.68 1.52
CA VAL A 295 27.24 18.99 0.99
C VAL A 295 26.87 17.96 -0.07
N GLY A 296 25.74 17.30 0.10
CA GLY A 296 25.23 16.31 -0.84
C GLY A 296 23.92 16.76 -1.48
N LEU A 297 23.74 16.38 -2.72
CA LEU A 297 22.51 16.53 -3.47
C LEU A 297 22.14 15.18 -4.08
N ILE A 298 20.87 14.82 -3.95
CA ILE A 298 20.27 13.72 -4.73
C ILE A 298 18.96 14.19 -5.35
N ALA A 299 18.78 13.84 -6.62
CA ALA A 299 17.52 14.08 -7.32
C ALA A 299 17.12 12.83 -8.08
N THR A 300 15.84 12.45 -7.98
CA THR A 300 15.29 11.35 -8.77
C THR A 300 13.92 11.76 -9.30
N GLY A 301 13.60 11.27 -10.50
CA GLY A 301 12.28 11.43 -11.10
C GLY A 301 11.91 10.19 -11.88
N GLY A 302 10.62 9.87 -11.91
CA GLY A 302 10.12 8.69 -12.59
C GLY A 302 8.75 8.92 -13.20
N TYR A 303 8.48 8.17 -14.26
CA TYR A 303 7.19 8.08 -14.90
C TYR A 303 6.89 6.62 -15.24
N SER A 304 5.67 6.17 -14.96
CA SER A 304 5.21 4.85 -15.39
C SER A 304 3.77 4.90 -15.89
N ASN A 305 3.47 4.10 -16.91
CA ASN A 305 2.14 3.95 -17.50
C ASN A 305 1.82 2.47 -17.61
N LYS A 306 0.80 2.02 -16.88
CA LYS A 306 0.41 0.61 -16.76
C LYS A 306 -1.05 0.41 -17.15
N TRP A 307 -1.32 -0.60 -17.96
CA TRP A 307 -2.66 -1.02 -18.34
C TRP A 307 -3.01 -2.36 -17.71
N THR A 308 -4.23 -2.46 -17.19
CA THR A 308 -4.76 -3.71 -16.62
C THR A 308 -6.22 -3.87 -17.03
N THR A 309 -6.56 -4.99 -17.68
CA THR A 309 -7.93 -5.37 -17.98
C THR A 309 -8.32 -6.55 -17.09
N ARG A 310 -9.49 -6.47 -16.48
CA ARG A 310 -10.05 -7.51 -15.61
C ARG A 310 -11.41 -7.90 -16.15
N ASP A 311 -11.59 -9.19 -16.37
CA ASP A 311 -12.89 -9.80 -16.63
C ASP A 311 -13.36 -10.45 -15.33
N ALA A 312 -14.36 -9.86 -14.69
CA ALA A 312 -14.75 -10.16 -13.31
C ALA A 312 -16.20 -10.63 -13.22
N ILE A 313 -16.43 -11.63 -12.38
CA ILE A 313 -17.77 -11.96 -11.88
C ILE A 313 -17.91 -11.30 -10.52
N GLN A 314 -19.00 -10.52 -10.36
CA GLN A 314 -19.33 -9.81 -9.12
C GLN A 314 -20.77 -10.10 -8.72
N GLN A 315 -20.94 -10.63 -7.52
CA GLN A 315 -22.24 -11.01 -6.96
C GLN A 315 -22.40 -10.49 -5.54
N ASN A 316 -23.63 -10.10 -5.17
CA ASN A 316 -24.02 -9.83 -3.80
C ASN A 316 -25.29 -10.63 -3.51
N SER A 317 -25.45 -11.10 -2.28
CA SER A 317 -26.65 -11.82 -1.88
C SER A 317 -27.76 -10.84 -1.49
N LEU A 318 -29.01 -11.19 -1.81
CA LEU A 318 -30.21 -10.47 -1.36
C LEU A 318 -30.60 -10.85 0.07
N ASN A 319 -30.31 -12.08 0.50
CA ASN A 319 -30.73 -12.64 1.78
C ASN A 319 -29.55 -13.30 2.52
N SER A 320 -29.74 -13.50 3.83
CA SER A 320 -28.68 -14.03 4.70
C SER A 320 -28.36 -15.51 4.46
N ASP A 321 -29.25 -16.28 3.87
CA ASP A 321 -29.06 -17.69 3.53
C ASP A 321 -28.41 -17.90 2.16
N LEU A 322 -28.11 -16.80 1.44
CA LEU A 322 -27.43 -16.77 0.15
C LEU A 322 -28.20 -17.48 -0.98
N SER A 323 -29.52 -17.68 -0.85
CA SER A 323 -30.32 -18.36 -1.87
C SER A 323 -30.59 -17.49 -3.08
N ASP A 324 -30.72 -16.17 -2.89
CA ASP A 324 -31.04 -15.22 -3.94
C ASP A 324 -29.95 -14.15 -4.07
N LEU A 325 -29.71 -13.72 -5.31
CA LEU A 325 -28.71 -12.70 -5.60
C LEU A 325 -29.35 -11.33 -5.79
N GLU A 326 -28.87 -10.34 -5.05
CA GLU A 326 -29.18 -8.93 -5.31
C GLU A 326 -28.56 -8.46 -6.63
N ASN A 327 -27.30 -8.80 -6.84
CA ASN A 327 -26.56 -8.47 -8.04
C ASN A 327 -25.81 -9.71 -8.55
N ASN A 328 -25.79 -9.90 -9.87
CA ASN A 328 -24.99 -10.91 -10.55
C ASN A 328 -24.50 -10.34 -11.90
N PHE A 329 -23.29 -9.81 -11.92
CA PHE A 329 -22.70 -9.14 -13.09
C PHE A 329 -21.44 -9.81 -13.58
N GLU A 330 -21.29 -9.90 -14.89
CA GLU A 330 -20.02 -10.06 -15.59
C GLU A 330 -19.54 -8.70 -16.04
N ARG A 331 -18.35 -8.26 -15.59
CA ARG A 331 -17.82 -6.91 -15.80
C ARG A 331 -16.42 -6.94 -16.37
N VAL A 332 -16.22 -6.27 -17.49
CA VAL A 332 -14.88 -5.99 -18.02
C VAL A 332 -14.50 -4.57 -17.65
N SER A 333 -13.46 -4.44 -16.85
CA SER A 333 -12.87 -3.17 -16.43
C SER A 333 -11.48 -3.02 -17.01
N THR A 334 -11.18 -1.89 -17.61
CA THR A 334 -9.82 -1.54 -18.05
C THR A 334 -9.35 -0.31 -17.29
N ASP A 335 -8.24 -0.47 -16.61
CA ASP A 335 -7.57 0.56 -15.81
C ASP A 335 -6.28 0.98 -16.53
N ASN A 336 -6.07 2.28 -16.69
CA ASN A 336 -4.80 2.88 -17.05
C ASN A 336 -4.27 3.65 -15.84
N ARG A 337 -3.20 3.16 -15.22
CA ARG A 337 -2.54 3.81 -14.08
C ARG A 337 -1.27 4.49 -14.53
N ILE A 338 -1.17 5.79 -14.22
CA ILE A 338 -0.03 6.63 -14.54
C ILE A 338 0.54 7.18 -13.24
N VAL A 339 1.82 6.94 -13.00
CA VAL A 339 2.50 7.45 -11.79
C VAL A 339 3.68 8.32 -12.21
N THR A 340 3.69 9.54 -11.70
CA THR A 340 4.83 10.47 -11.79
C THR A 340 5.37 10.69 -10.39
N ASN A 341 6.67 10.60 -10.21
CA ASN A 341 7.30 10.85 -8.92
C ASN A 341 8.56 11.69 -9.07
N ALA A 342 8.89 12.42 -8.02
CA ALA A 342 10.14 13.17 -7.91
C ALA A 342 10.59 13.21 -6.44
N LEU A 343 11.90 13.09 -6.21
CA LEU A 343 12.52 13.29 -4.91
C LEU A 343 13.71 14.23 -5.07
N LEU A 344 13.83 15.20 -4.17
CA LEU A 344 14.98 16.08 -4.02
C LEU A 344 15.46 16.01 -2.57
N GLY A 345 16.68 15.54 -2.37
CA GLY A 345 17.36 15.48 -1.08
C GLY A 345 18.58 16.39 -1.06
N LEU A 346 18.70 17.20 -0.02
CA LEU A 346 19.90 17.97 0.29
C LEU A 346 20.45 17.49 1.63
N GLY A 347 21.73 17.19 1.68
CA GLY A 347 22.43 16.79 2.88
C GLY A 347 23.58 17.74 3.20
N LEU A 348 23.74 18.04 4.48
CA LEU A 348 24.88 18.78 5.01
C LEU A 348 25.46 17.99 6.16
N GLU A 349 26.75 17.63 6.08
CA GLU A 349 27.53 17.12 7.19
C GLU A 349 28.57 18.16 7.59
N PHE A 350 28.67 18.40 8.90
CA PHE A 350 29.69 19.30 9.46
C PHE A 350 30.19 18.77 10.80
N GLY A 351 31.46 18.36 10.84
CA GLY A 351 32.02 17.59 11.93
C GLY A 351 31.25 16.27 12.10
N GLU A 352 30.67 16.03 13.31
CA GLU A 352 29.82 14.87 13.60
C GLU A 352 28.31 15.14 13.44
N ASN A 353 27.93 16.30 12.89
CA ASN A 353 26.54 16.71 12.78
C ASN A 353 26.05 16.50 11.35
N LYS A 354 24.75 16.17 11.22
CA LYS A 354 24.08 15.98 9.93
C LYS A 354 22.78 16.76 9.89
N LEU A 355 22.54 17.37 8.75
CA LEU A 355 21.25 18.01 8.43
C LEU A 355 20.79 17.50 7.07
N ARG A 356 19.55 17.01 7.00
CA ARG A 356 18.94 16.53 5.77
C ARG A 356 17.63 17.24 5.50
N TRP A 357 17.47 17.77 4.29
CA TRP A 357 16.21 18.29 3.78
C TRP A 357 15.73 17.40 2.64
N THR A 358 14.58 16.80 2.80
CA THR A 358 14.00 15.86 1.84
C THR A 358 12.67 16.42 1.34
N ASN A 359 12.48 16.40 0.01
CA ASN A 359 11.21 16.76 -0.63
C ASN A 359 10.81 15.59 -1.53
N LEU A 360 9.62 15.07 -1.31
CA LEU A 360 9.03 13.99 -2.09
C LEU A 360 7.72 14.46 -2.72
N TYR A 361 7.57 14.19 -4.00
CA TYR A 361 6.33 14.37 -4.74
C TYR A 361 5.95 13.07 -5.43
N VAL A 362 4.69 12.63 -5.23
CA VAL A 362 4.11 11.50 -5.95
C VAL A 362 2.75 11.93 -6.47
N HIS A 363 2.51 11.69 -7.77
CA HIS A 363 1.23 11.88 -8.42
C HIS A 363 0.84 10.57 -9.12
N ASP A 364 -0.31 10.02 -8.72
CA ASP A 364 -0.80 8.72 -9.18
C ASP A 364 -2.21 8.88 -9.72
N THR A 365 -2.39 8.63 -10.99
CA THR A 365 -3.66 8.76 -11.68
C THR A 365 -4.15 7.39 -12.16
N LEU A 366 -5.43 7.14 -11.91
CA LEU A 366 -6.14 5.96 -12.40
C LEU A 366 -7.30 6.39 -13.30
N LYS A 367 -7.18 6.12 -14.61
CA LYS A 367 -8.26 6.25 -15.59
C LYS A 367 -8.94 4.90 -15.78
N ARG A 368 -10.23 4.80 -15.51
CA ARG A 368 -11.00 3.54 -15.54
C ARG A 368 -12.18 3.64 -16.48
N ALA A 369 -12.37 2.63 -17.32
CA ALA A 369 -13.62 2.38 -18.04
C ALA A 369 -14.09 0.96 -17.78
N ARG A 370 -15.39 0.79 -17.52
CA ARG A 370 -15.99 -0.49 -17.18
C ARG A 370 -17.32 -0.67 -17.92
N LEU A 371 -17.56 -1.89 -18.42
CA LEU A 371 -18.86 -2.32 -18.92
C LEU A 371 -19.21 -3.65 -18.25
N GLY A 372 -20.42 -3.74 -17.70
CA GLY A 372 -20.96 -4.94 -17.08
C GLY A 372 -22.32 -5.28 -17.62
N ILE A 373 -22.62 -6.58 -17.75
CA ILE A 373 -23.94 -7.09 -18.06
C ILE A 373 -24.32 -8.09 -16.98
N GLY A 374 -25.54 -7.99 -16.47
CA GLY A 374 -25.97 -8.85 -15.37
C GLY A 374 -27.41 -8.74 -14.99
N LYS A 375 -27.71 -9.21 -13.78
CA LYS A 375 -29.06 -9.23 -13.17
C LYS A 375 -29.04 -8.44 -11.86
N ARG A 376 -30.17 -7.84 -11.49
CA ARG A 376 -30.32 -7.08 -10.22
C ARG A 376 -31.66 -7.42 -9.54
N HIS A 377 -31.76 -7.13 -8.24
CA HIS A 377 -32.96 -7.22 -7.41
C HIS A 377 -33.65 -8.60 -7.44
N GLY A 378 -32.85 -9.69 -7.40
CA GLY A 378 -33.37 -11.04 -7.50
C GLY A 378 -34.04 -11.38 -8.84
N ASN A 379 -34.04 -10.44 -9.79
CA ASN A 379 -34.62 -10.64 -11.12
C ASN A 379 -33.71 -11.53 -11.98
N THR A 380 -34.17 -12.71 -12.29
CA THR A 380 -33.43 -13.69 -13.10
C THR A 380 -33.68 -13.58 -14.61
N VAL A 381 -34.64 -12.75 -15.02
CA VAL A 381 -35.08 -12.64 -16.42
C VAL A 381 -34.51 -11.40 -17.11
N THR A 382 -34.59 -10.25 -16.46
CA THR A 382 -34.20 -8.96 -17.04
C THR A 382 -32.70 -8.73 -17.00
N ASP A 383 -32.08 -8.39 -18.14
CA ASP A 383 -30.68 -8.01 -18.21
C ASP A 383 -30.49 -6.52 -17.95
N PHE A 384 -29.45 -6.18 -17.21
CA PHE A 384 -28.97 -4.82 -17.00
C PHE A 384 -27.61 -4.68 -17.66
N MET A 385 -27.34 -3.52 -18.27
CA MET A 385 -26.02 -3.17 -18.82
C MET A 385 -25.56 -1.89 -18.15
N GLN A 386 -24.47 -1.98 -17.40
CA GLN A 386 -23.87 -0.86 -16.66
C GLN A 386 -22.57 -0.42 -17.31
N GLN A 387 -22.44 0.89 -17.53
CA GLN A 387 -21.24 1.54 -18.04
C GLN A 387 -20.73 2.51 -17.00
N ASP A 388 -19.44 2.46 -16.71
CA ASP A 388 -18.80 3.35 -15.75
C ASP A 388 -17.53 3.94 -16.37
N THR A 389 -17.33 5.23 -16.15
CA THR A 389 -16.08 5.92 -16.41
C THR A 389 -15.65 6.69 -15.17
N ALA A 390 -14.35 6.69 -14.88
CA ALA A 390 -13.83 7.40 -13.73
C ALA A 390 -12.38 7.86 -13.96
N TRP A 391 -12.03 8.93 -13.27
CA TRP A 391 -10.70 9.48 -13.18
C TRP A 391 -10.38 9.78 -11.73
N TYR A 392 -9.32 9.18 -11.22
CA TYR A 392 -8.87 9.38 -9.84
C TYR A 392 -7.44 9.91 -9.85
N GLU A 393 -7.22 11.09 -9.33
CA GLU A 393 -5.91 11.68 -9.09
C GLU A 393 -5.59 11.60 -7.60
N ARG A 394 -4.45 11.00 -7.25
CA ARG A 394 -3.90 10.96 -5.90
C ARG A 394 -2.56 11.68 -5.91
N GLN A 395 -2.36 12.59 -4.98
CA GLN A 395 -1.13 13.35 -4.85
C GLN A 395 -0.61 13.22 -3.42
N LEU A 396 0.68 13.07 -3.27
CA LEU A 396 1.40 13.20 -2.01
C LEU A 396 2.57 14.17 -2.21
N LEU A 397 2.61 15.21 -1.41
CA LEU A 397 3.74 16.13 -1.26
C LEU A 397 4.25 16.00 0.17
N ASP A 398 5.55 15.80 0.35
CA ASP A 398 6.18 15.73 1.67
C ASP A 398 7.46 16.56 1.66
N THR A 399 7.66 17.39 2.66
CA THR A 399 8.89 18.16 2.89
C THR A 399 9.30 18.02 4.33
N GLN A 400 10.52 17.56 4.57
CA GLN A 400 11.04 17.22 5.89
C GLN A 400 12.44 17.76 6.10
N LEU A 401 12.69 18.28 7.29
CA LEU A 401 14.01 18.63 7.79
C LEU A 401 14.36 17.74 8.98
N VAL A 402 15.45 17.01 8.89
CA VAL A 402 15.96 16.12 9.94
C VAL A 402 17.38 16.54 10.27
N GLY A 403 17.65 16.82 11.54
CA GLY A 403 18.97 17.20 12.05
C GLY A 403 19.42 16.24 13.13
N GLU A 404 20.64 15.72 13.02
CA GLU A 404 21.33 14.89 14.01
C GLU A 404 22.54 15.68 14.52
N PHE A 405 22.49 16.09 15.78
CA PHE A 405 23.51 16.97 16.36
C PHE A 405 24.20 16.29 17.53
N LYS A 406 25.50 16.27 17.51
CA LYS A 406 26.33 15.81 18.60
C LYS A 406 26.83 17.00 19.42
N LEU A 407 26.09 17.32 20.50
CA LEU A 407 26.37 18.48 21.34
C LEU A 407 27.62 18.30 22.20
N SER A 408 27.89 17.07 22.60
CA SER A 408 29.13 16.62 23.25
C SER A 408 29.35 15.12 22.95
N PRO A 409 30.50 14.52 23.28
CA PRO A 409 30.72 13.07 23.14
C PRO A 409 29.62 12.21 23.82
N GLU A 410 28.98 12.75 24.86
CA GLU A 410 27.95 12.08 25.65
C GLU A 410 26.52 12.48 25.28
N ILE A 411 26.31 13.66 24.67
CA ILE A 411 24.98 14.21 24.42
C ILE A 411 24.73 14.36 22.93
N SER A 412 23.65 13.76 22.44
CA SER A 412 23.15 13.98 21.09
C SER A 412 21.71 14.48 21.09
N LEU A 413 21.39 15.28 20.10
CA LEU A 413 20.08 15.85 19.87
C LEU A 413 19.62 15.56 18.44
N ASP A 414 18.49 14.87 18.30
CA ASP A 414 17.83 14.63 17.02
C ASP A 414 16.59 15.53 16.91
N LEU A 415 16.49 16.28 15.82
CA LEU A 415 15.37 17.16 15.54
C LEU A 415 14.69 16.75 14.24
N ARG A 416 13.39 16.72 14.23
CA ARG A 416 12.58 16.45 13.04
C ARG A 416 11.48 17.49 12.93
N GLY A 417 11.25 17.97 11.71
CA GLY A 417 10.11 18.80 11.38
C GLY A 417 9.66 18.50 9.96
N GLY A 418 8.36 18.39 9.74
CA GLY A 418 7.83 18.07 8.43
C GLY A 418 6.44 18.66 8.20
N TYR A 419 6.19 18.94 6.93
CA TYR A 419 4.87 19.22 6.40
C TYR A 419 4.59 18.26 5.25
N ALA A 420 3.46 17.59 5.30
CA ALA A 420 3.02 16.75 4.21
C ALA A 420 1.57 17.07 3.84
N ASN A 421 1.26 17.02 2.54
CA ASN A 421 -0.09 17.21 2.02
C ASN A 421 -0.44 16.04 1.10
N SER A 422 -1.61 15.46 1.32
CA SER A 422 -2.17 14.48 0.39
C SER A 422 -3.51 14.97 -0.16
N LYS A 423 -3.73 14.71 -1.45
CA LYS A 423 -4.97 15.05 -2.17
C LYS A 423 -5.49 13.87 -2.94
N ARG A 424 -6.80 13.75 -3.01
CA ARG A 424 -7.47 12.90 -4.00
C ARG A 424 -8.58 13.69 -4.66
N LYS A 425 -8.56 13.69 -5.99
CA LYS A 425 -9.66 14.21 -6.80
C LYS A 425 -10.29 13.09 -7.58
N ALA A 426 -11.60 13.04 -7.59
CA ALA A 426 -12.39 12.17 -8.43
C ALA A 426 -13.49 13.02 -9.08
N PRO A 427 -13.13 13.81 -10.11
CA PRO A 427 -14.09 14.59 -10.86
C PRO A 427 -14.82 13.70 -11.85
N ASP A 428 -16.10 13.98 -12.06
CA ASP A 428 -16.89 13.41 -13.16
C ASP A 428 -16.89 11.87 -13.20
N GLU A 429 -17.09 11.24 -12.01
CA GLU A 429 -17.36 9.80 -11.96
C GLU A 429 -18.75 9.55 -12.55
N PHE A 430 -18.81 8.89 -13.69
CA PHE A 430 -20.05 8.69 -14.45
C PHE A 430 -20.46 7.23 -14.45
N THR A 431 -21.71 6.94 -14.03
CA THR A 431 -22.33 5.64 -14.11
C THR A 431 -23.62 5.74 -14.91
N TYR A 432 -23.81 4.83 -15.86
CA TYR A 432 -24.98 4.78 -16.70
C TYR A 432 -25.49 3.36 -16.84
N GLU A 433 -26.78 3.14 -16.55
CA GLU A 433 -27.38 1.81 -16.56
C GLU A 433 -28.55 1.73 -17.53
N TYR A 434 -28.52 0.74 -18.38
CA TYR A 434 -29.63 0.35 -19.25
C TYR A 434 -30.29 -0.93 -18.71
N VAL A 435 -31.56 -1.07 -19.01
CA VAL A 435 -32.37 -2.25 -18.71
C VAL A 435 -32.92 -2.83 -19.99
N ARG A 436 -32.83 -4.14 -20.17
CA ARG A 436 -33.44 -4.87 -21.28
C ARG A 436 -34.83 -5.32 -20.85
N THR A 437 -35.87 -4.64 -21.36
CA THR A 437 -37.24 -4.90 -20.98
C THR A 437 -37.78 -6.18 -21.67
N ASN A 438 -38.93 -6.69 -21.18
CA ASN A 438 -39.58 -7.87 -21.75
C ASN A 438 -40.35 -7.49 -23.05
N ALA A 439 -40.05 -8.15 -24.17
CA ALA A 439 -40.67 -7.88 -25.50
C ALA A 439 -42.17 -8.12 -25.50
N SER A 440 -42.69 -8.95 -24.60
CA SER A 440 -44.17 -9.17 -24.49
C SER A 440 -44.90 -8.05 -23.75
N ALA A 441 -44.18 -7.31 -22.92
CA ALA A 441 -44.71 -6.20 -22.14
C ALA A 441 -44.37 -4.82 -22.68
N ASP A 442 -43.29 -4.73 -23.49
CA ASP A 442 -42.78 -3.49 -24.06
C ASP A 442 -42.34 -3.73 -25.51
N LEU A 443 -42.80 -2.90 -26.44
CA LEU A 443 -42.40 -2.93 -27.87
C LEU A 443 -40.87 -2.89 -28.05
N TYR A 444 -40.13 -2.32 -27.10
CA TYR A 444 -38.67 -2.18 -27.08
C TYR A 444 -37.96 -3.25 -26.26
N GLY A 445 -38.64 -4.29 -25.78
CA GLY A 445 -38.09 -5.30 -24.89
C GLY A 445 -36.89 -6.10 -25.42
N ALA A 446 -36.60 -6.04 -26.73
CA ALA A 446 -35.39 -6.62 -27.31
C ALA A 446 -34.16 -5.71 -27.18
N TYR A 447 -34.32 -4.47 -26.76
CA TYR A 447 -33.30 -3.43 -26.71
C TYR A 447 -33.01 -3.02 -25.25
N PHE A 448 -31.83 -2.50 -25.05
CA PHE A 448 -31.45 -1.85 -23.78
C PHE A 448 -31.97 -0.41 -23.79
N VAL A 449 -32.70 -0.02 -22.73
CA VAL A 449 -33.30 1.30 -22.55
C VAL A 449 -32.93 1.87 -21.18
N ASN A 450 -32.76 3.16 -21.07
CA ASN A 450 -32.64 3.87 -19.80
C ASN A 450 -33.81 4.83 -19.64
N ARG A 451 -34.67 4.58 -18.67
CA ARG A 451 -35.83 5.43 -18.36
C ARG A 451 -35.50 6.49 -17.31
N LEU A 452 -34.29 6.55 -16.82
CA LEU A 452 -33.82 7.50 -15.80
C LEU A 452 -34.77 7.55 -14.56
N ASN A 453 -35.17 6.38 -14.05
CA ASN A 453 -36.08 6.27 -12.90
C ASN A 453 -35.58 5.33 -11.81
N GLY A 454 -34.31 4.93 -11.86
CA GLY A 454 -33.63 4.04 -10.91
C GLY A 454 -33.96 2.55 -11.11
N ASN A 455 -35.22 2.20 -11.36
CA ASN A 455 -35.63 0.79 -11.51
C ASN A 455 -35.51 0.27 -12.95
N SER A 456 -35.71 1.13 -13.92
CA SER A 456 -35.66 0.80 -15.36
C SER A 456 -34.56 1.60 -16.07
N GLY A 457 -33.40 1.66 -15.47
CA GLY A 457 -32.23 2.41 -15.92
C GLY A 457 -31.96 3.65 -15.07
N ASP A 458 -30.71 3.99 -14.97
CA ASP A 458 -30.18 5.04 -14.13
C ASP A 458 -29.02 5.78 -14.81
N ALA A 459 -28.77 7.02 -14.38
CA ALA A 459 -27.59 7.78 -14.73
C ALA A 459 -27.17 8.63 -13.53
N THR A 460 -25.92 8.48 -13.11
CA THR A 460 -25.37 9.21 -11.98
C THR A 460 -24.02 9.83 -12.33
N VAL A 461 -23.78 11.04 -11.82
CA VAL A 461 -22.49 11.74 -11.92
C VAL A 461 -22.07 12.14 -10.52
N SER A 462 -20.83 11.86 -10.18
CA SER A 462 -20.29 12.17 -8.85
C SER A 462 -19.00 13.00 -8.94
N TYR A 463 -18.86 13.89 -7.97
CA TYR A 463 -17.66 14.71 -7.77
C TYR A 463 -17.16 14.52 -6.35
N SER A 464 -15.89 14.13 -6.19
CA SER A 464 -15.30 13.88 -4.88
C SER A 464 -13.93 14.54 -4.77
N ASP A 465 -13.71 15.19 -3.63
CA ASP A 465 -12.43 15.83 -3.28
C ASP A 465 -12.03 15.48 -1.87
N LEU A 466 -10.75 15.25 -1.66
CA LEU A 466 -10.12 15.07 -0.35
C LEU A 466 -8.82 15.84 -0.32
N ASN A 467 -8.64 16.63 0.74
CA ASN A 467 -7.38 17.29 1.06
C ASN A 467 -7.01 16.99 2.50
N GLU A 468 -5.78 16.56 2.71
CA GLU A 468 -5.26 16.29 4.04
C GLU A 468 -3.92 16.97 4.22
N ASP A 469 -3.81 17.79 5.27
CA ASP A 469 -2.59 18.46 5.70
C ASP A 469 -2.08 17.82 6.99
N LEU A 470 -0.79 17.53 7.04
CA LEU A 470 -0.13 16.95 8.20
C LEU A 470 1.10 17.76 8.56
N TYR A 471 1.14 18.23 9.79
CA TYR A 471 2.30 18.88 10.40
C TYR A 471 2.85 17.94 11.48
N SER A 472 4.14 17.70 11.44
CA SER A 472 4.83 16.84 12.41
C SER A 472 6.09 17.52 12.93
N GLY A 473 6.41 17.27 14.20
CA GLY A 473 7.65 17.75 14.82
C GLY A 473 8.10 16.79 15.91
N GLY A 474 9.41 16.69 16.12
CA GLY A 474 9.98 15.87 17.17
C GLY A 474 11.35 16.35 17.59
N ALA A 475 11.67 16.15 18.85
CA ALA A 475 12.98 16.40 19.43
C ALA A 475 13.32 15.27 20.39
N ASP A 476 14.49 14.65 20.20
CA ASP A 476 14.98 13.55 21.01
C ASP A 476 16.37 13.89 21.54
N LEU A 477 16.52 13.99 22.85
CA LEU A 477 17.81 14.21 23.52
C LEU A 477 18.26 12.91 24.14
N THR A 478 19.43 12.42 23.76
CA THR A 478 20.05 11.23 24.32
C THR A 478 21.32 11.60 25.06
N TRP A 479 21.43 11.14 26.30
CA TRP A 479 22.57 11.33 27.17
C TRP A 479 23.19 9.97 27.54
N LYS A 480 24.42 9.75 27.09
CA LYS A 480 25.25 8.61 27.50
C LYS A 480 25.91 8.94 28.84
N LEU A 481 25.34 8.44 29.90
CA LEU A 481 25.88 8.65 31.28
C LEU A 481 27.22 7.97 31.44
N ASP A 482 27.34 6.78 30.91
CA ASP A 482 28.56 5.97 30.84
C ASP A 482 28.48 4.99 29.65
N PRO A 483 29.53 4.17 29.36
CA PRO A 483 29.53 3.22 28.24
C PRO A 483 28.42 2.16 28.29
N VAL A 484 27.74 1.94 29.43
CA VAL A 484 26.75 0.89 29.64
C VAL A 484 25.33 1.44 29.83
N LEU A 485 25.17 2.75 30.09
CA LEU A 485 23.87 3.35 30.34
C LEU A 485 23.64 4.63 29.51
N SER A 486 22.60 4.65 28.71
CA SER A 486 22.11 5.85 28.04
C SER A 486 20.65 6.13 28.37
N LEU A 487 20.34 7.40 28.58
CA LEU A 487 18.98 7.90 28.82
C LEU A 487 18.54 8.76 27.65
N SER A 488 17.29 8.62 27.23
CA SER A 488 16.70 9.45 26.21
C SER A 488 15.40 10.04 26.70
N VAL A 489 15.19 11.33 26.40
CA VAL A 489 13.91 12.02 26.56
C VAL A 489 13.52 12.60 25.24
N GLY A 490 12.25 12.47 24.88
CA GLY A 490 11.79 13.01 23.62
C GLY A 490 10.39 13.60 23.71
N TYR A 491 10.11 14.48 22.76
CA TYR A 491 8.80 15.07 22.54
C TYR A 491 8.42 14.92 21.07
N ALA A 492 7.15 14.60 20.80
CA ALA A 492 6.60 14.52 19.47
C ALA A 492 5.26 15.27 19.40
N TYR A 493 5.05 15.94 18.28
CA TYR A 493 3.83 16.66 17.92
C TYR A 493 3.33 16.21 16.58
N LEU A 494 2.01 16.04 16.47
CA LEU A 494 1.29 15.76 15.22
C LEU A 494 0.03 16.60 15.16
N ASN A 495 -0.23 17.25 14.02
CA ASN A 495 -1.52 17.83 13.68
C ASN A 495 -1.88 17.41 12.26
N GLN A 496 -2.94 16.61 12.14
CA GLN A 496 -3.45 16.09 10.89
C GLN A 496 -4.87 16.60 10.69
N LYS A 497 -5.13 17.25 9.55
CA LYS A 497 -6.41 17.84 9.18
C LYS A 497 -6.86 17.31 7.83
N ARG A 498 -8.09 16.81 7.76
CA ARG A 498 -8.67 16.29 6.53
C ARG A 498 -10.01 16.96 6.26
N ASP A 499 -10.14 17.51 5.06
CA ASP A 499 -11.42 17.90 4.47
C ASP A 499 -11.78 16.90 3.36
N SER A 500 -12.99 16.42 3.37
CA SER A 500 -13.47 15.48 2.37
C SER A 500 -14.91 15.78 1.98
N SER A 501 -15.15 15.80 0.68
CA SER A 501 -16.47 16.01 0.12
C SER A 501 -16.78 14.99 -0.98
N ARG A 502 -18.04 14.64 -1.12
CA ARG A 502 -18.58 13.88 -2.24
C ARG A 502 -20.00 14.37 -2.53
N ARG A 503 -20.28 14.70 -3.78
CA ARG A 503 -21.58 15.18 -4.26
C ARG A 503 -22.04 14.22 -5.37
N ASP A 504 -23.18 13.54 -5.14
CA ASP A 504 -23.72 12.51 -6.03
C ASP A 504 -25.04 13.00 -6.65
N PHE A 505 -25.06 13.09 -7.97
CA PHE A 505 -26.21 13.58 -8.76
C PHE A 505 -26.80 12.46 -9.59
N GLN A 506 -28.12 12.27 -9.49
CA GLN A 506 -28.88 11.27 -10.23
C GLN A 506 -29.88 11.99 -11.14
N PHE A 507 -29.94 11.57 -12.40
CA PHE A 507 -30.93 12.05 -13.34
C PHE A 507 -32.25 11.33 -13.11
N ASN A 508 -33.36 12.11 -13.12
CA ASN A 508 -34.68 11.58 -12.89
C ASN A 508 -35.65 12.12 -13.95
N ALA A 509 -36.18 11.20 -14.79
CA ALA A 509 -37.15 11.53 -15.81
C ALA A 509 -38.59 11.29 -15.32
N PRO A 510 -39.59 12.03 -15.82
CA PRO A 510 -40.99 11.78 -15.50
C PRO A 510 -41.45 10.40 -16.00
N SER A 511 -42.49 9.85 -15.37
CA SER A 511 -43.05 8.52 -15.68
C SER A 511 -43.55 8.37 -17.14
N THR A 512 -43.81 9.51 -17.81
CA THR A 512 -44.18 9.58 -19.23
C THR A 512 -43.00 9.56 -20.19
N PHE A 513 -41.77 9.44 -19.70
CA PHE A 513 -40.58 9.44 -20.55
C PHE A 513 -40.56 8.26 -21.51
N PRO A 514 -40.38 8.51 -22.84
CA PRO A 514 -40.53 7.46 -23.87
C PRO A 514 -39.35 6.49 -23.86
N SER A 515 -39.65 5.18 -23.87
CA SER A 515 -38.60 4.14 -23.95
C SER A 515 -37.73 4.26 -25.21
N ALA A 516 -38.29 4.73 -26.32
CA ALA A 516 -37.51 4.91 -27.57
C ALA A 516 -36.38 5.94 -27.42
N VAL A 517 -36.62 7.01 -26.65
CA VAL A 517 -35.61 8.04 -26.36
C VAL A 517 -34.55 7.44 -25.40
N GLY A 518 -34.97 6.59 -24.48
CA GLY A 518 -34.07 5.89 -23.55
C GLY A 518 -33.07 4.93 -24.21
N MET A 519 -33.21 4.64 -25.51
CA MET A 519 -32.23 3.85 -26.29
C MET A 519 -31.04 4.68 -26.77
N LEU A 520 -31.07 5.99 -26.63
CA LEU A 520 -29.97 6.87 -27.01
C LEU A 520 -28.73 6.60 -26.16
N ARG A 521 -27.58 6.85 -26.75
CA ARG A 521 -26.33 6.80 -26.00
C ARG A 521 -26.25 7.95 -24.97
N PRO A 522 -25.43 7.84 -23.91
CA PRO A 522 -25.46 8.74 -22.76
C PRO A 522 -25.36 10.23 -23.10
N ASP A 523 -24.42 10.61 -23.96
CA ASP A 523 -24.19 12.01 -24.35
C ASP A 523 -25.34 12.65 -25.14
N LEU A 524 -26.12 11.86 -25.85
CA LEU A 524 -27.32 12.35 -26.54
C LEU A 524 -28.53 12.36 -25.61
N LEU A 525 -28.73 11.31 -24.81
CA LEU A 525 -29.85 11.19 -23.89
C LEU A 525 -29.83 12.31 -22.81
N LEU A 526 -28.63 12.60 -22.30
CA LEU A 526 -28.41 13.62 -21.27
C LEU A 526 -27.99 14.97 -21.88
N GLY A 527 -28.15 15.16 -23.19
CA GLY A 527 -27.90 16.44 -23.83
C GLY A 527 -29.00 17.45 -23.50
N THR A 528 -28.66 18.75 -23.44
CA THR A 528 -29.54 19.85 -23.02
C THR A 528 -30.90 19.80 -23.71
N SER A 529 -30.96 19.57 -25.04
CA SER A 529 -32.24 19.54 -25.75
C SER A 529 -33.20 18.42 -25.31
N ILE A 530 -32.65 17.25 -24.90
CA ILE A 530 -33.48 16.13 -24.43
C ILE A 530 -33.91 16.38 -22.98
N ILE A 531 -33.02 16.90 -22.17
CA ILE A 531 -33.28 17.25 -20.76
C ILE A 531 -34.39 18.29 -20.67
N ASP A 532 -34.32 19.38 -21.42
CA ASP A 532 -35.33 20.45 -21.43
C ASP A 532 -36.67 19.96 -22.01
N TYR A 533 -36.65 19.27 -23.15
CA TYR A 533 -37.86 18.81 -23.81
C TYR A 533 -38.65 17.80 -22.99
N TYR A 534 -38.01 16.88 -22.33
CA TYR A 534 -38.63 15.81 -21.54
C TYR A 534 -38.73 16.13 -20.06
N ASN A 535 -38.27 17.29 -19.61
CA ASN A 535 -38.38 17.71 -18.23
C ASN A 535 -37.60 16.78 -17.28
N ILE A 536 -36.37 16.39 -17.70
CA ILE A 536 -35.50 15.53 -16.89
C ILE A 536 -34.85 16.39 -15.81
N ASN A 537 -34.99 16.01 -14.56
CA ASN A 537 -34.48 16.74 -13.41
C ASN A 537 -33.28 16.03 -12.80
N LEU A 538 -32.53 16.73 -11.95
CA LEU A 538 -31.51 16.17 -11.09
C LEU A 538 -32.01 16.04 -9.66
N VAL A 539 -31.51 15.00 -9.00
CA VAL A 539 -31.59 14.81 -7.55
C VAL A 539 -30.17 14.67 -7.02
N GLU A 540 -29.81 15.38 -5.98
CA GLU A 540 -28.60 15.13 -5.23
C GLU A 540 -28.90 14.12 -4.13
N THR A 541 -28.35 12.90 -4.28
CA THR A 541 -28.74 11.73 -3.45
C THR A 541 -28.14 11.79 -2.04
N ASN A 542 -27.10 12.58 -1.83
CA ASN A 542 -26.38 12.69 -0.56
C ASN A 542 -26.44 14.10 0.07
N GLU A 543 -27.48 14.91 -0.21
CA GLU A 543 -27.67 16.24 0.40
C GLU A 543 -27.64 16.22 1.94
N GLY A 544 -27.88 15.08 2.57
CA GLY A 544 -27.90 14.96 4.03
C GLY A 544 -26.57 15.28 4.70
N ALA A 545 -25.45 14.82 4.13
CA ALA A 545 -24.12 14.98 4.71
C ALA A 545 -23.03 14.73 3.64
N PRO A 546 -22.82 15.67 2.70
CA PRO A 546 -21.90 15.46 1.58
C PRO A 546 -20.43 15.75 1.91
N ALA A 547 -20.12 16.39 3.04
CA ALA A 547 -18.77 16.77 3.40
C ALA A 547 -18.51 16.67 4.90
N PHE A 548 -17.25 16.45 5.28
CA PHE A 548 -16.82 16.47 6.68
C PHE A 548 -15.41 17.03 6.82
N HIS A 549 -15.16 17.59 8.00
CA HIS A 549 -13.84 17.95 8.49
C HIS A 549 -13.41 16.99 9.59
N ALA A 550 -12.14 16.56 9.55
CA ALA A 550 -11.54 15.75 10.60
C ALA A 550 -10.21 16.37 11.03
N GLU A 551 -9.94 16.35 12.33
CA GLU A 551 -8.68 16.82 12.89
C GLU A 551 -8.21 15.89 13.99
N LEU A 552 -6.93 15.49 13.94
CA LEU A 552 -6.22 14.77 15.00
C LEU A 552 -5.03 15.62 15.46
N ILE A 553 -5.05 16.04 16.72
CA ILE A 553 -3.92 16.70 17.38
C ILE A 553 -3.38 15.71 18.41
N ASN A 554 -2.10 15.38 18.35
CA ASN A 554 -1.43 14.49 19.30
C ASN A 554 -0.15 15.15 19.85
N HIS A 555 -0.02 15.18 21.15
CA HIS A 555 1.18 15.56 21.88
C HIS A 555 1.70 14.37 22.64
N ALA A 556 2.98 14.10 22.57
CA ALA A 556 3.57 12.97 23.25
C ALA A 556 4.94 13.32 23.83
N GLY A 557 5.19 12.82 25.02
CA GLY A 557 6.49 12.85 25.66
C GLY A 557 6.92 11.46 26.07
N TYR A 558 8.20 11.15 26.02
CA TYR A 558 8.70 9.86 26.48
C TYR A 558 10.02 9.96 27.24
N PHE A 559 10.25 8.95 28.08
CA PHE A 559 11.52 8.66 28.72
C PHE A 559 11.91 7.23 28.37
N ARG A 560 13.17 7.02 27.98
CA ARG A 560 13.73 5.70 27.61
C ARG A 560 15.09 5.55 28.26
N GLU A 561 15.39 4.36 28.76
CA GLU A 561 16.71 3.92 29.17
C GLU A 561 17.18 2.76 28.31
N ASN A 562 18.46 2.76 27.95
CA ASN A 562 19.15 1.64 27.34
C ASN A 562 20.33 1.31 28.25
N TRP A 563 20.28 0.12 28.89
CA TRP A 563 21.21 -0.31 29.92
C TRP A 563 21.82 -1.68 29.59
N GLN A 564 23.14 -1.70 29.42
CA GLN A 564 23.92 -2.93 29.34
C GLN A 564 24.20 -3.43 30.75
N ILE A 565 23.29 -4.26 31.30
CA ILE A 565 23.33 -4.75 32.69
C ILE A 565 24.55 -5.62 32.93
N THR A 566 24.83 -6.53 31.98
CA THR A 566 26.07 -7.32 31.90
C THR A 566 26.55 -7.33 30.45
N PRO A 567 27.77 -7.79 30.13
CA PRO A 567 28.22 -7.92 28.75
C PRO A 567 27.26 -8.73 27.84
N GLU A 568 26.46 -9.62 28.47
CA GLU A 568 25.54 -10.52 27.75
C GLU A 568 24.08 -10.06 27.80
N ILE A 569 23.71 -9.19 28.78
CA ILE A 569 22.30 -8.80 28.99
C ILE A 569 22.15 -7.29 28.84
N SER A 570 21.30 -6.88 27.92
CA SER A 570 20.87 -5.49 27.77
C SER A 570 19.38 -5.35 28.02
N LEU A 571 18.99 -4.21 28.58
CA LEU A 571 17.62 -3.77 28.79
C LEU A 571 17.39 -2.47 28.03
N ASP A 572 16.34 -2.44 27.22
CA ASP A 572 15.77 -1.23 26.66
C ASP A 572 14.35 -1.07 27.23
N ALA A 573 14.11 -0.05 28.03
CA ALA A 573 12.84 0.15 28.69
C ALA A 573 12.46 1.63 28.70
N GLY A 574 11.17 1.90 28.78
CA GLY A 574 10.71 3.27 28.85
C GLY A 574 9.20 3.38 29.00
N ILE A 575 8.76 4.62 29.05
CA ILE A 575 7.35 4.98 29.13
C ILE A 575 7.09 6.20 28.26
N ARG A 576 5.99 6.14 27.53
CA ARG A 576 5.48 7.24 26.72
C ARG A 576 4.12 7.68 27.24
N TYR A 577 3.92 8.98 27.33
CA TYR A 577 2.63 9.60 27.56
C TYR A 577 2.16 10.27 26.28
N GLU A 578 0.93 9.95 25.84
CA GLU A 578 0.27 10.61 24.72
C GLU A 578 -1.04 11.23 25.18
N THR A 579 -1.29 12.46 24.75
CA THR A 579 -2.60 13.12 24.83
C THR A 579 -3.05 13.51 23.44
N ALA A 580 -4.21 13.02 23.02
CA ALA A 580 -4.72 13.20 21.66
C ALA A 580 -6.16 13.64 21.66
N LYS A 581 -6.44 14.59 20.76
CA LYS A 581 -7.81 15.03 20.45
C LYS A 581 -8.12 14.71 19.01
N GLU A 582 -9.14 13.87 18.79
CA GLU A 582 -9.65 13.53 17.47
C GLU A 582 -11.08 13.98 17.32
N ASN A 583 -11.30 14.91 16.37
CA ASN A 583 -12.62 15.47 16.05
C ASN A 583 -12.99 15.15 14.62
N VAL A 584 -14.23 14.69 14.41
CA VAL A 584 -14.79 14.49 13.07
C VAL A 584 -16.17 15.12 13.05
N VAL A 585 -16.36 16.13 12.20
CA VAL A 585 -17.59 16.89 12.14
C VAL A 585 -18.10 17.05 10.70
N PRO A 586 -19.42 16.96 10.44
CA PRO A 586 -19.98 17.29 9.15
C PRO A 586 -19.72 18.78 8.80
N ILE A 587 -19.40 19.07 7.54
CA ILE A 587 -19.31 20.43 7.03
C ILE A 587 -20.66 20.86 6.49
N ALA A 588 -21.13 22.03 6.90
CA ALA A 588 -22.33 22.65 6.36
C ALA A 588 -22.04 23.24 4.97
N VAL A 589 -22.29 22.47 3.90
CA VAL A 589 -22.15 22.95 2.51
C VAL A 589 -23.40 23.67 2.00
N PHE A 590 -24.53 23.59 2.74
CA PHE A 590 -25.78 24.23 2.40
C PHE A 590 -26.12 25.33 3.39
N SER A 591 -26.75 26.39 2.91
CA SER A 591 -27.16 27.56 3.73
C SER A 591 -28.19 27.19 4.81
N THR A 592 -28.98 26.12 4.57
CA THR A 592 -29.93 25.59 5.54
C THR A 592 -29.40 24.31 6.17
N PRO A 593 -29.37 24.18 7.49
CA PRO A 593 -28.96 22.93 8.15
C PRO A 593 -29.85 21.78 7.72
N GLY A 594 -29.27 20.62 7.53
CA GLY A 594 -30.00 19.37 7.21
C GLY A 594 -29.09 18.17 7.36
N GLY A 595 -29.69 17.01 7.51
CA GLY A 595 -28.96 15.75 7.59
C GLY A 595 -28.37 15.41 8.95
N SER A 596 -27.41 14.50 8.96
CA SER A 596 -26.79 14.03 10.20
C SER A 596 -25.95 15.11 10.84
N THR A 597 -26.26 15.41 12.11
CA THR A 597 -25.42 16.26 12.98
C THR A 597 -24.49 15.43 13.85
N ALA A 598 -24.39 14.13 13.60
CA ALA A 598 -23.55 13.22 14.37
C ALA A 598 -22.07 13.60 14.17
N ALA A 599 -21.49 14.16 15.22
CA ALA A 599 -20.09 14.52 15.32
C ALA A 599 -19.41 13.61 16.34
N THR A 600 -18.14 13.36 16.15
CA THR A 600 -17.29 12.64 17.10
C THR A 600 -16.23 13.55 17.68
N SER A 601 -16.03 13.46 18.99
CA SER A 601 -14.90 14.09 19.66
C SER A 601 -14.33 13.12 20.67
N LEU A 602 -13.16 12.58 20.37
CA LEU A 602 -12.39 11.72 21.27
C LEU A 602 -11.27 12.56 21.89
N ASN A 603 -11.12 12.49 23.22
CA ASN A 603 -10.06 13.19 23.93
C ASN A 603 -9.49 12.20 24.94
N ASN A 604 -8.42 11.53 24.57
CA ASN A 604 -7.88 10.38 25.29
C ASN A 604 -6.40 10.57 25.62
N ASP A 605 -6.05 10.13 26.84
CA ASP A 605 -4.69 10.13 27.37
C ASP A 605 -4.23 8.71 27.63
N TYR A 606 -2.98 8.40 27.29
CA TYR A 606 -2.44 7.06 27.44
C TYR A 606 -1.04 7.05 28.02
N TRP A 607 -0.81 6.14 28.96
CA TRP A 607 0.52 5.74 29.41
C TRP A 607 0.90 4.42 28.74
N LEU A 608 1.97 4.44 27.97
CA LEU A 608 2.38 3.38 27.06
C LEU A 608 3.79 2.88 27.42
N PRO A 609 3.91 1.96 28.41
CA PRO A 609 5.18 1.35 28.75
C PRO A 609 5.63 0.36 27.67
N GLY A 610 6.95 0.25 27.51
CA GLY A 610 7.57 -0.75 26.65
C GLY A 610 8.92 -1.17 27.22
N ALA A 611 9.22 -2.47 27.16
CA ALA A 611 10.51 -2.99 27.58
C ALA A 611 10.93 -4.16 26.70
N THR A 612 12.23 -4.20 26.39
CA THR A 612 12.89 -5.31 25.69
C THR A 612 14.14 -5.72 26.45
N ILE A 613 14.24 -7.00 26.79
CA ILE A 613 15.43 -7.59 27.34
C ILE A 613 16.08 -8.42 26.24
N THR A 614 17.36 -8.20 25.98
CA THR A 614 18.18 -8.99 25.06
C THR A 614 19.24 -9.74 25.85
N TRP A 615 19.26 -11.06 25.72
CA TRP A 615 20.28 -11.93 26.31
C TRP A 615 21.12 -12.58 25.22
N GLN A 616 22.35 -12.12 25.07
CA GLN A 616 23.34 -12.63 24.14
C GLN A 616 24.22 -13.66 24.83
N PHE A 617 23.74 -14.90 24.93
CA PHE A 617 24.44 -15.98 25.65
C PHE A 617 25.59 -16.62 24.85
N ASN A 618 25.73 -16.27 23.57
CA ASN A 618 26.80 -16.67 22.67
C ASN A 618 27.06 -15.56 21.63
N PRO A 619 28.28 -15.34 21.15
CA PRO A 619 28.58 -14.27 20.20
C PRO A 619 27.71 -14.23 18.92
N GLY A 620 27.15 -15.36 18.52
CA GLY A 620 26.25 -15.46 17.36
C GLY A 620 24.79 -15.74 17.73
N MET A 621 24.43 -15.82 19.02
CA MET A 621 23.09 -16.25 19.45
C MET A 621 22.53 -15.35 20.54
N GLN A 622 21.26 -14.99 20.39
CA GLN A 622 20.58 -14.17 21.41
C GLN A 622 19.10 -14.52 21.53
N VAL A 623 18.54 -14.17 22.66
CA VAL A 623 17.09 -14.21 22.96
C VAL A 623 16.64 -12.81 23.29
N ARG A 624 15.51 -12.38 22.69
CA ARG A 624 14.83 -11.14 23.03
C ARG A 624 13.47 -11.44 23.64
N LEU A 625 13.14 -10.72 24.71
CA LEU A 625 11.81 -10.73 25.33
C LEU A 625 11.27 -9.31 25.31
N ASN A 626 10.09 -9.11 24.73
CA ASN A 626 9.44 -7.80 24.70
C ASN A 626 8.07 -7.85 25.37
N ALA A 627 7.74 -6.80 26.13
CA ALA A 627 6.42 -6.55 26.68
C ALA A 627 6.07 -5.07 26.50
N SER A 628 4.86 -4.77 26.02
CA SER A 628 4.45 -3.37 25.79
C SER A 628 2.93 -3.19 25.81
N LYS A 629 2.50 -1.96 26.11
CA LYS A 629 1.14 -1.48 25.91
C LYS A 629 1.11 -0.46 24.77
N THR A 630 0.16 -0.61 23.85
CA THR A 630 0.00 0.23 22.67
C THR A 630 -1.48 0.48 22.38
N ILE A 631 -1.81 1.35 21.42
CA ILE A 631 -3.18 1.70 21.06
C ILE A 631 -3.41 1.58 19.54
N ALA A 632 -4.67 1.65 19.15
CA ALA A 632 -5.07 1.92 17.76
C ALA A 632 -6.32 2.81 17.76
N ARG A 633 -6.25 3.94 17.03
CA ARG A 633 -7.35 4.88 16.90
C ARG A 633 -8.27 4.51 15.73
N PRO A 634 -9.56 4.86 15.80
CA PRO A 634 -10.45 4.79 14.64
C PRO A 634 -9.89 5.64 13.49
N GLN A 635 -10.29 5.32 12.27
CA GLN A 635 -9.96 6.15 11.11
C GLN A 635 -11.04 7.23 10.92
N PHE A 636 -10.69 8.42 10.41
CA PHE A 636 -11.62 9.54 10.27
C PHE A 636 -12.94 9.17 9.59
N ARG A 637 -12.88 8.38 8.50
CA ARG A 637 -14.07 7.95 7.77
C ARG A 637 -14.93 6.96 8.56
N GLU A 638 -14.36 6.24 9.50
CA GLU A 638 -15.09 5.31 10.36
C GLU A 638 -15.92 6.03 11.44
N LEU A 639 -15.54 7.28 11.75
CA LEU A 639 -16.19 8.11 12.76
C LEU A 639 -17.33 8.98 12.22
N ILE A 640 -17.52 9.07 10.89
CA ILE A 640 -18.56 9.92 10.29
C ILE A 640 -19.73 9.10 9.77
N PHE A 641 -20.96 9.42 10.19
CA PHE A 641 -22.18 8.75 9.76
C PHE A 641 -22.63 9.27 8.38
N GLN A 642 -21.84 8.95 7.36
CA GLN A 642 -22.07 9.29 5.95
C GLN A 642 -21.83 8.09 5.08
N PHE A 643 -22.62 7.96 4.00
CA PHE A 643 -22.40 6.94 2.99
C PHE A 643 -21.20 7.29 2.12
N TYR A 644 -20.41 6.27 1.79
CA TYR A 644 -19.34 6.32 0.83
C TYR A 644 -19.34 5.04 0.00
N PHE A 645 -19.32 5.19 -1.32
CA PHE A 645 -19.16 4.06 -2.23
C PHE A 645 -17.68 3.91 -2.60
N ASP A 646 -17.13 2.72 -2.39
CA ASP A 646 -15.80 2.34 -2.81
C ASP A 646 -15.86 1.61 -4.16
N PRO A 647 -15.39 2.23 -5.25
CA PRO A 647 -15.46 1.65 -6.58
C PRO A 647 -14.51 0.45 -6.77
N ASP A 648 -13.49 0.30 -5.93
CA ASP A 648 -12.52 -0.79 -6.01
C ASP A 648 -13.08 -2.09 -5.44
N THR A 649 -13.74 -2.03 -4.30
CA THR A 649 -14.38 -3.17 -3.64
C THR A 649 -15.83 -3.35 -4.07
N ASN A 650 -16.44 -2.36 -4.74
CA ASN A 650 -17.86 -2.30 -5.10
C ASN A 650 -18.76 -2.38 -3.86
N ARG A 651 -18.33 -1.78 -2.74
CA ARG A 651 -19.05 -1.77 -1.46
C ARG A 651 -19.41 -0.35 -1.07
N GLN A 652 -20.55 -0.23 -0.40
CA GLN A 652 -20.96 1.00 0.28
C GLN A 652 -20.55 0.91 1.76
N TYR A 653 -19.96 1.99 2.26
CA TYR A 653 -19.51 2.09 3.65
C TYR A 653 -20.27 3.19 4.37
N ARG A 654 -20.39 3.02 5.70
CA ARG A 654 -20.96 4.03 6.60
C ARG A 654 -20.24 3.97 7.94
N GLY A 655 -19.73 5.10 8.43
CA GLY A 655 -19.05 5.17 9.71
C GLY A 655 -19.99 5.07 10.92
N ASN A 656 -19.37 4.95 12.09
CA ASN A 656 -20.03 4.91 13.39
C ASN A 656 -19.36 5.93 14.33
N PRO A 657 -20.01 7.06 14.63
CA PRO A 657 -19.46 8.11 15.50
C PRO A 657 -19.28 7.71 16.96
N LEU A 658 -19.70 6.51 17.34
CA LEU A 658 -19.58 5.98 18.70
C LEU A 658 -18.37 5.04 18.89
N LEU A 659 -17.49 4.96 17.90
CA LEU A 659 -16.25 4.17 18.02
C LEU A 659 -15.31 4.74 19.08
N GLN A 660 -14.55 3.83 19.69
CA GLN A 660 -13.54 4.12 20.69
C GLN A 660 -12.20 3.55 20.26
N ASP A 661 -11.13 4.07 20.86
CA ASP A 661 -9.77 3.54 20.68
C ASP A 661 -9.68 2.08 21.14
N SER A 662 -8.84 1.32 20.44
CA SER A 662 -8.45 -0.03 20.88
C SER A 662 -7.17 0.04 21.70
N GLU A 663 -7.08 -0.74 22.79
CA GLU A 663 -5.88 -0.89 23.59
C GLU A 663 -5.28 -2.29 23.41
N LEU A 664 -3.97 -2.37 23.30
CA LEU A 664 -3.27 -3.61 23.04
C LEU A 664 -2.21 -3.90 24.10
N LEU A 665 -2.23 -5.11 24.66
CA LEU A 665 -1.10 -5.68 25.39
C LEU A 665 -0.34 -6.62 24.47
N ASN A 666 0.96 -6.37 24.31
CA ASN A 666 1.83 -7.15 23.43
C ASN A 666 2.90 -7.87 24.22
N LEU A 667 3.11 -9.15 23.94
CA LEU A 667 4.17 -9.99 24.48
C LEU A 667 4.87 -10.71 23.34
N GLU A 668 6.20 -10.76 23.34
CA GLU A 668 6.99 -11.44 22.34
C GLU A 668 8.23 -12.09 22.95
N ALA A 669 8.57 -13.28 22.47
CA ALA A 669 9.83 -13.96 22.73
C ALA A 669 10.46 -14.37 21.40
N ARG A 670 11.74 -14.07 21.17
CA ARG A 670 12.43 -14.35 19.92
C ARG A 670 13.84 -14.89 20.18
N TYR A 671 14.16 -16.01 19.56
CA TYR A 671 15.49 -16.57 19.46
C TYR A 671 16.09 -16.23 18.10
N GLU A 672 17.35 -15.83 18.09
CA GLU A 672 18.09 -15.45 16.88
C GLU A 672 19.47 -16.11 16.88
N TRP A 673 19.80 -16.71 15.75
CA TRP A 673 21.11 -17.29 15.49
C TRP A 673 21.70 -16.70 14.22
N TYR A 674 22.73 -15.89 14.37
CA TYR A 674 23.54 -15.28 13.32
C TYR A 674 24.72 -16.20 13.00
N MET A 675 24.56 -17.03 11.99
CA MET A 675 25.54 -18.06 11.59
C MET A 675 26.76 -17.46 10.90
N ALA A 676 26.56 -16.40 10.10
CA ALA A 676 27.56 -15.65 9.36
C ALA A 676 26.96 -14.32 8.87
N PRO A 677 27.73 -13.38 8.30
CA PRO A 677 27.14 -12.24 7.60
C PRO A 677 26.07 -12.67 6.60
N GLU A 678 24.92 -11.99 6.56
CA GLU A 678 23.74 -12.29 5.72
C GLU A 678 23.09 -13.67 5.97
N GLN A 679 23.55 -14.46 6.96
CA GLN A 679 23.03 -15.79 7.26
C GLN A 679 22.48 -15.84 8.67
N ARG A 680 21.17 -16.04 8.78
CA ARG A 680 20.49 -16.06 10.08
C ARG A 680 19.37 -17.08 10.12
N PHE A 681 19.12 -17.59 11.31
CA PHE A 681 17.93 -18.35 11.64
C PHE A 681 17.25 -17.68 12.82
N THR A 682 15.95 -17.47 12.72
CA THR A 682 15.18 -16.88 13.81
C THR A 682 13.85 -17.62 14.00
N ILE A 683 13.43 -17.72 15.25
CA ILE A 683 12.10 -18.18 15.64
C ILE A 683 11.53 -17.23 16.69
N ALA A 684 10.30 -16.79 16.49
CA ALA A 684 9.60 -15.92 17.42
C ALA A 684 8.23 -16.47 17.75
N GLY A 685 7.80 -16.28 19.00
CA GLY A 685 6.42 -16.46 19.44
C GLY A 685 5.87 -15.13 19.94
N PHE A 686 4.62 -14.81 19.62
CA PHE A 686 3.98 -13.57 20.04
C PHE A 686 2.53 -13.81 20.50
N TYR A 687 2.12 -12.97 21.44
CA TYR A 687 0.74 -12.89 21.93
C TYR A 687 0.32 -11.44 22.06
N LYS A 688 -0.91 -11.13 21.60
CA LYS A 688 -1.54 -9.82 21.73
C LYS A 688 -2.96 -9.99 22.25
N ARG A 689 -3.30 -9.21 23.27
CA ARG A 689 -4.67 -9.02 23.69
C ARG A 689 -5.11 -7.64 23.26
N ILE A 690 -6.28 -7.56 22.61
CA ILE A 690 -6.85 -6.32 22.12
C ILE A 690 -8.18 -6.11 22.82
N ASP A 691 -8.29 -5.04 23.56
CA ASP A 691 -9.55 -4.56 24.13
C ASP A 691 -10.17 -3.56 23.14
N ASN A 692 -11.46 -3.65 22.85
CA ASN A 692 -12.23 -2.85 21.90
C ASN A 692 -11.70 -2.89 20.44
N PRO A 693 -11.36 -4.06 19.84
CA PRO A 693 -10.95 -4.09 18.45
C PRO A 693 -12.06 -3.58 17.53
N ILE A 694 -11.71 -2.72 16.57
CA ILE A 694 -12.66 -2.18 15.60
C ILE A 694 -12.77 -3.15 14.43
N GLU A 695 -13.98 -3.63 14.15
CA GLU A 695 -14.28 -4.60 13.12
C GLU A 695 -15.35 -4.10 12.15
N ALA A 696 -15.15 -4.41 10.85
CA ALA A 696 -16.12 -4.10 9.82
C ALA A 696 -17.17 -5.22 9.71
N TYR A 697 -18.45 -4.86 9.59
CA TYR A 697 -19.56 -5.81 9.42
C TYR A 697 -20.55 -5.32 8.37
N ILE A 698 -21.26 -6.25 7.72
CA ILE A 698 -22.33 -5.95 6.76
C ILE A 698 -23.62 -5.70 7.55
N THR A 699 -24.30 -4.56 7.30
CA THR A 699 -25.60 -4.26 7.92
C THR A 699 -26.72 -5.08 7.28
N GLY A 700 -27.74 -5.45 8.08
CA GLY A 700 -28.78 -6.37 7.63
C GLY A 700 -29.71 -5.82 6.55
N ASP A 701 -29.95 -4.51 6.52
CA ASP A 701 -31.04 -3.91 5.72
C ASP A 701 -30.61 -3.33 4.37
N SER A 702 -29.30 -3.17 4.11
CA SER A 702 -28.82 -2.45 2.92
C SER A 702 -27.48 -2.90 2.36
N PHE A 703 -26.90 -4.00 2.86
CA PHE A 703 -25.57 -4.49 2.45
C PHE A 703 -24.44 -3.45 2.55
N VAL A 704 -24.65 -2.46 3.38
CA VAL A 704 -23.67 -1.43 3.72
C VAL A 704 -22.67 -2.01 4.72
N THR A 705 -21.40 -1.79 4.51
CA THR A 705 -20.38 -2.11 5.51
C THR A 705 -20.31 -0.98 6.53
N SER A 706 -20.44 -1.31 7.82
CA SER A 706 -20.29 -0.38 8.95
C SER A 706 -19.22 -0.90 9.92
N PHE A 707 -18.93 -0.13 10.97
CA PHE A 707 -17.86 -0.40 11.92
C PHE A 707 -18.39 -0.42 13.35
N ALA A 708 -17.85 -1.30 14.18
CA ALA A 708 -18.13 -1.32 15.61
C ALA A 708 -16.95 -1.88 16.39
N ASN A 709 -16.83 -1.50 17.67
CA ASN A 709 -15.88 -2.12 18.57
C ASN A 709 -16.43 -3.47 19.04
N ALA A 710 -15.74 -4.57 18.71
CA ALA A 710 -15.99 -5.84 19.38
C ALA A 710 -15.42 -5.77 20.82
N PRO A 711 -15.92 -6.57 21.79
CA PRO A 711 -15.48 -6.42 23.17
C PRO A 711 -14.00 -6.69 23.39
N LYS A 712 -13.51 -7.82 22.86
CA LYS A 712 -12.09 -8.24 22.99
C LYS A 712 -11.68 -9.14 21.84
N ALA A 713 -10.34 -9.21 21.61
CA ALA A 713 -9.74 -10.22 20.78
C ALA A 713 -8.40 -10.69 21.38
N ASP A 714 -8.09 -11.97 21.18
CA ASP A 714 -6.74 -12.50 21.37
C ASP A 714 -6.15 -12.80 20.01
N LEU A 715 -4.86 -12.51 19.83
CA LEU A 715 -4.07 -12.87 18.66
C LEU A 715 -2.76 -13.48 19.13
N TYR A 716 -2.39 -14.65 18.61
CA TYR A 716 -1.14 -15.31 18.91
C TYR A 716 -0.56 -16.00 17.68
N GLY A 717 0.74 -16.21 17.68
CA GLY A 717 1.37 -16.83 16.57
C GLY A 717 2.85 -17.11 16.74
N ALA A 718 3.44 -17.62 15.66
CA ALA A 718 4.86 -17.91 15.57
C ALA A 718 5.41 -17.47 14.21
N GLU A 719 6.63 -16.98 14.20
CA GLU A 719 7.40 -16.62 13.00
C GLU A 719 8.67 -17.46 12.94
N LEU A 720 9.00 -17.94 11.74
CA LEU A 720 10.25 -18.60 11.44
C LEU A 720 10.89 -17.92 10.24
N GLU A 721 12.18 -17.61 10.35
CA GLU A 721 12.96 -17.01 9.28
C GLU A 721 14.29 -17.73 9.14
N LEU A 722 14.65 -18.10 7.92
CA LEU A 722 15.95 -18.66 7.56
C LEU A 722 16.49 -17.89 6.36
N SER A 723 17.69 -17.36 6.50
CA SER A 723 18.49 -16.85 5.38
C SER A 723 19.81 -17.63 5.33
N LYS A 724 20.09 -18.25 4.21
CA LYS A 724 21.30 -19.06 4.03
C LYS A 724 21.92 -18.80 2.68
N LYS A 725 23.24 -18.70 2.66
CA LYS A 725 24.04 -18.49 1.48
C LYS A 725 25.10 -19.60 1.39
N TRP A 726 25.21 -20.24 0.22
CA TRP A 726 26.22 -21.23 -0.05
C TRP A 726 27.05 -20.77 -1.24
N GLN A 727 28.37 -20.71 -1.07
CA GLN A 727 29.30 -20.52 -2.17
C GLN A 727 29.35 -21.82 -3.00
N ILE A 728 29.04 -21.74 -4.29
CA ILE A 728 28.98 -22.94 -5.14
C ILE A 728 30.23 -23.06 -6.02
N MET A 729 30.53 -22.05 -6.84
CA MET A 729 31.67 -22.01 -7.76
C MET A 729 32.15 -20.57 -7.95
N GLY A 730 33.46 -20.33 -7.76
CA GLY A 730 34.05 -19.01 -7.94
C GLY A 730 33.33 -17.97 -7.05
N GLN A 731 32.80 -16.92 -7.64
CA GLN A 731 32.05 -15.88 -6.94
C GLN A 731 30.52 -16.11 -6.93
N ARG A 732 30.06 -17.27 -7.47
CA ARG A 732 28.64 -17.59 -7.50
C ARG A 732 28.14 -18.16 -6.19
N SER A 733 27.03 -17.64 -5.70
CA SER A 733 26.38 -18.07 -4.46
C SER A 733 24.96 -18.52 -4.73
N LEU A 734 24.53 -19.59 -4.08
CA LEU A 734 23.13 -19.98 -3.95
C LEU A 734 22.59 -19.32 -2.69
N ILE A 735 21.48 -18.60 -2.80
CA ILE A 735 20.79 -17.96 -1.70
C ILE A 735 19.44 -18.62 -1.51
N ALA A 736 19.12 -18.99 -0.28
CA ALA A 736 17.80 -19.44 0.12
C ALA A 736 17.29 -18.59 1.28
N ILE A 737 16.14 -17.97 1.08
CA ILE A 737 15.43 -17.24 2.12
C ILE A 737 14.07 -17.91 2.29
N ALA A 738 13.72 -18.28 3.52
CA ALA A 738 12.47 -18.91 3.86
C ALA A 738 11.84 -18.19 5.06
N ASN A 739 10.63 -17.70 4.86
CA ASN A 739 9.84 -17.02 5.88
C ASN A 739 8.52 -17.75 6.03
N TYR A 740 8.17 -18.10 7.26
CA TYR A 740 6.87 -18.66 7.61
C TYR A 740 6.30 -17.95 8.81
N THR A 741 5.04 -17.53 8.71
CA THR A 741 4.29 -16.94 9.82
C THR A 741 2.99 -17.69 10.01
N TYR A 742 2.77 -18.16 11.22
CA TYR A 742 1.48 -18.66 11.70
C TYR A 742 0.87 -17.64 12.62
N THR A 743 -0.38 -17.22 12.37
CA THR A 743 -1.11 -16.26 13.19
C THR A 743 -2.53 -16.75 13.39
N LYS A 744 -3.02 -16.75 14.59
CA LYS A 744 -4.40 -17.07 14.93
C LYS A 744 -4.99 -15.98 15.81
N SER A 745 -6.17 -15.49 15.44
CA SER A 745 -6.93 -14.58 16.29
C SER A 745 -8.32 -15.13 16.61
N LYS A 746 -8.91 -14.63 17.68
CA LYS A 746 -10.25 -14.98 18.11
C LYS A 746 -10.90 -13.77 18.79
N LEU A 747 -12.04 -13.34 18.29
CA LEU A 747 -12.93 -12.45 19.03
C LEU A 747 -13.46 -13.18 20.26
N LYS A 748 -13.63 -12.44 21.35
CA LYS A 748 -14.28 -12.90 22.57
C LYS A 748 -15.52 -12.05 22.78
N VAL A 749 -16.68 -12.66 22.58
CA VAL A 749 -17.97 -11.99 22.61
C VAL A 749 -18.92 -12.75 23.54
N GLY A 750 -19.17 -12.18 24.70
CA GLY A 750 -20.16 -12.70 25.64
C GLY A 750 -21.59 -12.34 25.23
N ALA A 751 -22.57 -13.14 25.68
CA ALA A 751 -23.98 -12.95 25.33
C ALA A 751 -24.57 -11.58 25.73
N ASN A 752 -23.99 -10.93 26.75
CA ASN A 752 -24.45 -9.65 27.27
C ASN A 752 -23.41 -8.51 27.13
N ASP A 753 -22.34 -8.74 26.39
CA ASP A 753 -21.35 -7.69 26.16
C ASP A 753 -21.99 -6.53 25.37
N PRO A 754 -21.77 -5.28 25.79
CA PRO A 754 -22.34 -4.13 25.12
C PRO A 754 -21.56 -3.78 23.85
N VAL A 755 -22.27 -3.16 22.91
CA VAL A 755 -21.69 -2.52 21.73
C VAL A 755 -22.40 -1.20 21.48
N ALA A 756 -21.66 -0.19 21.02
CA ALA A 756 -22.21 1.11 20.65
C ALA A 756 -22.19 1.27 19.12
N VAL A 757 -23.36 1.29 18.50
CA VAL A 757 -23.53 1.51 17.05
C VAL A 757 -24.62 2.55 16.84
N TYR A 758 -24.24 3.65 16.19
CA TYR A 758 -25.15 4.76 15.95
C TYR A 758 -26.33 4.33 15.04
N GLY A 759 -27.54 4.62 15.50
CA GLY A 759 -28.76 4.28 14.77
C GLY A 759 -29.13 2.78 14.76
N ALA A 760 -28.39 1.92 15.45
CA ALA A 760 -28.76 0.50 15.56
C ALA A 760 -29.79 0.26 16.68
N ALA A 761 -30.70 -0.68 16.44
CA ALA A 761 -31.71 -1.09 17.43
C ALA A 761 -31.11 -1.97 18.56
N SER A 762 -30.04 -2.72 18.26
CA SER A 762 -29.37 -3.58 19.24
C SER A 762 -28.14 -2.91 19.85
N THR A 763 -27.95 -3.15 21.14
CA THR A 763 -26.76 -2.76 21.91
C THR A 763 -25.95 -3.97 22.37
N LYS A 764 -26.23 -5.17 21.87
CA LYS A 764 -25.54 -6.42 22.24
C LYS A 764 -24.49 -6.75 21.18
N ALA A 765 -23.25 -6.94 21.61
CA ALA A 765 -22.14 -7.30 20.71
C ALA A 765 -22.37 -8.64 20.00
N SER A 766 -23.06 -9.59 20.63
CA SER A 766 -23.40 -10.90 20.04
C SER A 766 -24.33 -10.83 18.82
N ASP A 767 -25.04 -9.71 18.61
CA ASP A 767 -25.87 -9.52 17.43
C ASP A 767 -25.05 -9.11 16.20
N PHE A 768 -23.87 -8.53 16.43
CA PHE A 768 -22.95 -8.06 15.38
C PHE A 768 -21.81 -9.05 15.13
N PHE A 769 -21.27 -9.66 16.18
CA PHE A 769 -20.04 -10.45 16.14
C PHE A 769 -20.27 -11.85 16.70
N ARG A 770 -19.67 -12.85 16.03
CA ARG A 770 -19.63 -14.24 16.52
C ARG A 770 -18.45 -14.44 17.44
N ASP A 771 -18.69 -15.09 18.58
CA ASP A 771 -17.60 -15.53 19.46
C ASP A 771 -16.66 -16.49 18.72
N GLY A 772 -15.35 -16.37 18.96
CA GLY A 772 -14.31 -17.20 18.33
C GLY A 772 -13.99 -16.85 16.87
N ALA A 773 -14.67 -15.87 16.25
CA ALA A 773 -14.37 -15.45 14.88
C ALA A 773 -12.97 -14.80 14.77
N PRO A 774 -12.23 -15.02 13.64
CA PRO A 774 -10.91 -14.40 13.44
C PRO A 774 -11.03 -12.89 13.20
N LEU A 775 -9.98 -12.10 13.41
CA LEU A 775 -9.92 -10.69 13.03
C LEU A 775 -9.97 -10.53 11.51
N THR A 776 -10.58 -9.43 11.04
CA THR A 776 -10.70 -9.12 9.62
C THR A 776 -9.32 -8.86 9.00
N GLY A 777 -9.09 -9.39 7.78
CA GLY A 777 -7.84 -9.23 7.02
C GLY A 777 -6.73 -10.21 7.39
N GLN A 778 -6.89 -11.01 8.45
CA GLN A 778 -5.87 -11.95 8.92
C GLN A 778 -5.88 -13.25 8.12
N SER A 779 -4.71 -13.64 7.59
CA SER A 779 -4.42 -14.99 7.09
C SER A 779 -3.73 -15.81 8.18
N ASP A 780 -4.19 -17.05 8.42
CA ASP A 780 -3.60 -17.93 9.43
C ASP A 780 -2.15 -18.36 9.06
N HIS A 781 -1.85 -18.47 7.76
CA HIS A 781 -0.55 -18.91 7.26
C HIS A 781 -0.04 -17.96 6.19
N LEU A 782 1.19 -17.49 6.35
CA LEU A 782 1.96 -16.74 5.35
C LEU A 782 3.28 -17.47 5.10
N VAL A 783 3.63 -17.69 3.82
CA VAL A 783 4.89 -18.31 3.41
C VAL A 783 5.53 -17.46 2.33
N ASN A 784 6.82 -17.17 2.46
CA ASN A 784 7.66 -16.59 1.41
C ASN A 784 8.94 -17.40 1.28
N LEU A 785 9.18 -17.96 0.10
CA LEU A 785 10.38 -18.69 -0.23
C LEU A 785 11.09 -18.02 -1.40
N GLN A 786 12.36 -17.77 -1.26
CA GLN A 786 13.20 -17.22 -2.33
C GLN A 786 14.39 -18.18 -2.54
N PHE A 787 14.63 -18.55 -3.79
CA PHE A 787 15.79 -19.30 -4.22
C PHE A 787 16.48 -18.51 -5.32
N GLY A 788 17.69 -18.06 -5.04
CA GLY A 788 18.47 -17.23 -5.95
C GLY A 788 19.85 -17.80 -6.24
N LEU A 789 20.27 -17.67 -7.48
CA LEU A 789 21.66 -17.80 -7.88
C LEU A 789 22.18 -16.39 -8.15
N GLU A 790 23.27 -16.01 -7.49
CA GLU A 790 23.83 -14.66 -7.55
C GLU A 790 25.34 -14.70 -7.78
N ASP A 791 25.81 -13.82 -8.67
CA ASP A 791 27.21 -13.48 -8.87
C ASP A 791 27.34 -11.96 -8.84
N LYS A 792 27.85 -11.43 -7.74
CA LYS A 792 27.97 -9.99 -7.52
C LYS A 792 28.96 -9.32 -8.50
N ALA A 793 29.99 -10.02 -8.91
CA ALA A 793 31.02 -9.45 -9.78
C ALA A 793 30.52 -9.21 -11.22
N SER A 794 29.64 -10.09 -11.72
CA SER A 794 29.05 -9.98 -13.05
C SER A 794 27.64 -9.38 -13.04
N LEU A 795 27.14 -8.91 -11.88
CA LEU A 795 25.74 -8.50 -11.68
C LEU A 795 24.74 -9.53 -12.25
N SER A 796 25.10 -10.83 -12.15
CA SER A 796 24.25 -11.92 -12.63
C SER A 796 23.42 -12.45 -11.48
N GLN A 797 22.10 -12.43 -11.63
CA GLN A 797 21.17 -12.89 -10.60
C GLN A 797 19.96 -13.56 -11.26
N GLN A 798 19.54 -14.70 -10.70
CA GLN A 798 18.29 -15.36 -11.07
C GLN A 798 17.58 -15.77 -9.78
N THR A 799 16.38 -15.28 -9.55
CA THR A 799 15.63 -15.52 -8.31
C THR A 799 14.23 -16.00 -8.60
N PHE A 800 13.86 -17.14 -8.03
CA PHE A 800 12.49 -17.62 -7.93
C PHE A 800 11.91 -17.21 -6.58
N ILE A 801 10.68 -16.69 -6.59
CA ILE A 801 9.99 -16.21 -5.41
C ILE A 801 8.63 -16.88 -5.36
N LEU A 802 8.40 -17.73 -4.36
CA LEU A 802 7.12 -18.35 -4.08
C LEU A 802 6.49 -17.70 -2.86
N SER A 803 5.27 -17.20 -2.98
CA SER A 803 4.50 -16.69 -1.87
C SER A 803 3.16 -17.42 -1.74
N TYR A 804 2.71 -17.58 -0.50
CA TYR A 804 1.43 -18.18 -0.16
C TYR A 804 0.81 -17.42 1.01
N ALA A 805 -0.49 -17.15 0.91
CA ALA A 805 -1.31 -16.71 2.03
C ALA A 805 -2.59 -17.56 2.08
N SER A 806 -2.97 -18.00 3.28
CA SER A 806 -4.23 -18.70 3.49
C SER A 806 -5.42 -17.74 3.37
N LYS A 807 -6.63 -18.29 3.27
CA LYS A 807 -7.85 -17.49 3.23
C LYS A 807 -7.96 -16.54 4.42
N ARG A 808 -8.62 -15.40 4.20
CA ARG A 808 -8.88 -14.37 5.22
C ARG A 808 -10.27 -13.80 5.10
N VAL A 809 -10.84 -13.33 6.21
CA VAL A 809 -12.12 -12.61 6.24
C VAL A 809 -11.88 -11.19 5.70
N THR A 810 -12.66 -10.76 4.72
CA THR A 810 -12.64 -9.39 4.20
C THR A 810 -13.80 -8.54 4.71
N SER A 811 -14.94 -9.19 5.04
CA SER A 811 -16.11 -8.56 5.64
C SER A 811 -16.89 -9.58 6.44
N ARG A 812 -17.44 -9.16 7.58
CA ARG A 812 -18.27 -10.05 8.43
C ARG A 812 -19.71 -10.01 8.01
N GLY A 813 -20.33 -11.18 7.96
CA GLY A 813 -21.78 -11.27 7.95
C GLY A 813 -22.34 -10.95 9.35
N LEU A 814 -23.55 -10.38 9.38
CA LEU A 814 -24.22 -10.02 10.63
C LEU A 814 -24.54 -11.29 11.44
N ALA A 815 -24.13 -11.31 12.71
CA ALA A 815 -24.20 -12.53 13.52
C ALA A 815 -25.64 -12.98 13.81
N ASN A 816 -26.54 -12.03 14.12
CA ASN A 816 -27.95 -12.33 14.46
C ASN A 816 -28.74 -12.87 13.27
N SER A 817 -28.40 -12.53 12.02
CA SER A 817 -29.06 -13.03 10.82
C SER A 817 -28.52 -14.39 10.37
N GLY A 818 -27.45 -14.90 10.98
CA GLY A 818 -26.74 -16.10 10.54
C GLY A 818 -25.98 -15.96 9.23
N GLN A 819 -25.87 -14.76 8.68
CA GLN A 819 -25.16 -14.51 7.42
C GLN A 819 -23.67 -14.88 7.55
N PRO A 820 -23.08 -15.69 6.66
CA PRO A 820 -21.67 -16.08 6.75
C PRO A 820 -20.74 -14.90 6.41
N ASP A 821 -19.49 -15.02 6.83
CA ASP A 821 -18.45 -14.05 6.51
C ASP A 821 -18.01 -14.18 5.03
N VAL A 822 -17.51 -13.08 4.48
CA VAL A 822 -16.89 -13.03 3.14
C VAL A 822 -15.41 -13.35 3.27
N PHE A 823 -14.91 -14.29 2.46
CA PHE A 823 -13.54 -14.74 2.46
C PHE A 823 -12.84 -14.46 1.14
N GLU A 824 -11.66 -13.87 1.21
CA GLU A 824 -10.68 -13.83 0.13
C GLU A 824 -9.77 -15.07 0.19
N TYR A 825 -9.36 -15.58 -0.98
CA TYR A 825 -8.47 -16.74 -1.14
C TYR A 825 -7.20 -16.34 -1.90
N PRO A 826 -6.18 -15.78 -1.21
CA PRO A 826 -4.95 -15.34 -1.86
C PRO A 826 -4.18 -16.49 -2.54
N GLY A 827 -3.98 -17.64 -1.85
CA GLY A 827 -3.34 -18.83 -2.43
C GLY A 827 -1.86 -18.66 -2.78
N PHE A 828 -1.37 -19.47 -3.74
CA PHE A 828 0.02 -19.48 -4.18
C PHE A 828 0.29 -18.51 -5.32
N ASN A 829 1.42 -17.82 -5.26
CA ASN A 829 1.95 -17.00 -6.32
C ASN A 829 3.43 -17.35 -6.57
N LEU A 830 3.82 -17.47 -7.84
CA LEU A 830 5.20 -17.72 -8.26
C LEU A 830 5.66 -16.57 -9.15
N ASP A 831 6.80 -15.99 -8.80
CA ASP A 831 7.46 -14.95 -9.56
C ASP A 831 8.88 -15.39 -9.91
N PHE A 832 9.43 -14.81 -10.97
CA PHE A 832 10.82 -15.00 -11.40
C PHE A 832 11.44 -13.66 -11.77
N VAL A 833 12.64 -13.42 -11.28
CA VAL A 833 13.44 -12.23 -11.59
C VAL A 833 14.82 -12.68 -12.07
N ALA A 834 15.24 -12.16 -13.21
CA ALA A 834 16.60 -12.33 -13.70
C ALA A 834 17.21 -10.95 -13.94
N ARG A 835 18.47 -10.77 -13.53
CA ARG A 835 19.26 -9.57 -13.70
C ARG A 835 20.60 -9.96 -14.29
N GLN A 836 21.12 -9.16 -15.23
CA GLN A 836 22.40 -9.41 -15.86
C GLN A 836 23.09 -8.08 -16.23
N GLY A 837 24.27 -7.87 -15.69
CA GLY A 837 25.18 -6.81 -16.16
C GLY A 837 25.78 -7.18 -17.49
N VAL A 838 25.72 -6.25 -18.45
CA VAL A 838 26.32 -6.40 -19.80
C VAL A 838 27.11 -5.15 -20.11
N THR A 839 28.39 -5.31 -20.53
CA THR A 839 29.20 -4.17 -20.95
C THR A 839 28.98 -3.91 -22.45
N VAL A 840 28.50 -2.72 -22.79
CA VAL A 840 28.29 -2.27 -24.17
C VAL A 840 29.06 -0.95 -24.36
N VAL A 841 29.96 -0.91 -25.31
CA VAL A 841 30.81 0.27 -25.63
C VAL A 841 31.52 0.85 -24.38
N GLY A 842 31.99 -0.04 -23.48
CA GLY A 842 32.69 0.37 -22.25
C GLY A 842 31.78 0.80 -21.09
N GLN A 843 30.47 0.87 -21.28
CA GLN A 843 29.51 1.20 -20.24
C GLN A 843 28.80 -0.06 -19.74
N GLN A 844 28.60 -0.17 -18.43
CA GLN A 844 27.85 -1.28 -17.83
C GLN A 844 26.36 -0.99 -17.86
N ILE A 845 25.61 -1.84 -18.56
CA ILE A 845 24.14 -1.81 -18.62
C ILE A 845 23.63 -2.95 -17.76
N ASP A 846 22.73 -2.63 -16.85
CA ASP A 846 22.02 -3.61 -16.05
C ASP A 846 20.68 -3.96 -16.73
N LEU A 847 20.57 -5.19 -17.20
CA LEU A 847 19.34 -5.71 -17.83
C LEU A 847 18.58 -6.51 -16.79
N LYS A 848 17.28 -6.22 -16.64
CA LYS A 848 16.40 -6.95 -15.71
C LYS A 848 15.17 -7.46 -16.46
N PHE A 849 14.89 -8.75 -16.27
CA PHE A 849 13.69 -9.43 -16.75
C PHE A 849 12.87 -9.91 -15.54
N GLU A 850 11.57 -9.68 -15.57
CA GLU A 850 10.64 -10.08 -14.52
C GLU A 850 9.44 -10.81 -15.13
N ALA A 851 9.08 -11.94 -14.51
CA ALA A 851 7.83 -12.65 -14.78
C ALA A 851 7.05 -12.75 -13.46
N ARG A 852 5.93 -12.06 -13.36
CA ARG A 852 5.10 -11.99 -12.16
C ARG A 852 3.82 -12.81 -12.35
N ASN A 853 3.37 -13.43 -11.25
CA ASN A 853 2.17 -14.27 -11.23
C ASN A 853 2.22 -15.36 -12.33
N ILE A 854 3.33 -16.09 -12.40
CA ILE A 854 3.54 -17.18 -13.38
C ILE A 854 2.47 -18.26 -13.26
N THR A 855 1.98 -18.50 -12.04
CA THR A 855 0.89 -19.44 -11.74
C THR A 855 -0.46 -18.96 -12.31
N ASN A 856 -0.54 -17.75 -12.83
CA ASN A 856 -1.77 -17.09 -13.28
C ASN A 856 -2.91 -17.24 -12.27
N ARG A 857 -2.57 -17.00 -10.98
CA ARG A 857 -3.49 -17.10 -9.86
C ARG A 857 -4.67 -16.15 -10.04
N LYS A 858 -5.88 -16.68 -9.84
CA LYS A 858 -7.11 -15.86 -9.86
C LYS A 858 -7.31 -15.17 -8.53
N TYR A 859 -7.74 -13.92 -8.57
CA TYR A 859 -8.36 -13.29 -7.41
C TYR A 859 -9.72 -13.94 -7.17
N LYS A 860 -10.02 -14.31 -5.93
CA LYS A 860 -11.28 -14.95 -5.56
C LYS A 860 -11.71 -14.49 -4.18
N GLU A 861 -12.93 -13.96 -4.11
CA GLU A 861 -13.60 -13.57 -2.87
C GLU A 861 -15.01 -14.15 -2.89
N THR A 862 -15.38 -14.90 -1.85
CA THR A 862 -16.68 -15.60 -1.79
C THR A 862 -17.29 -15.54 -0.39
N GLN A 863 -18.61 -15.63 -0.37
CA GLN A 863 -19.41 -15.85 0.82
C GLN A 863 -20.13 -17.19 0.67
N SER A 864 -20.08 -18.07 1.68
CA SER A 864 -20.68 -19.40 1.58
C SER A 864 -21.17 -19.90 2.94
N ASN A 865 -22.36 -20.52 2.92
CA ASN A 865 -22.94 -21.22 4.08
C ASN A 865 -22.80 -22.75 3.99
N GLY A 866 -22.05 -23.25 2.99
CA GLY A 866 -21.87 -24.67 2.71
C GLY A 866 -22.87 -25.23 1.69
N THR A 867 -24.07 -24.69 1.59
CA THR A 867 -25.08 -25.06 0.58
C THR A 867 -25.03 -24.09 -0.60
N ASN A 868 -25.09 -22.78 -0.29
CA ASN A 868 -25.07 -21.70 -1.27
C ASN A 868 -23.72 -20.98 -1.23
N THR A 869 -23.26 -20.50 -2.39
CA THR A 869 -22.03 -19.73 -2.50
C THR A 869 -22.24 -18.56 -3.43
N VAL A 870 -21.92 -17.36 -2.93
CA VAL A 870 -21.94 -16.09 -3.67
C VAL A 870 -20.50 -15.71 -4.00
N ILE A 871 -20.24 -15.37 -5.25
CA ILE A 871 -18.92 -14.92 -5.75
C ILE A 871 -18.89 -13.39 -5.63
N TYR A 872 -18.40 -12.88 -4.49
CA TYR A 872 -18.29 -11.44 -4.29
C TYR A 872 -17.45 -10.76 -5.37
N ASN A 873 -16.30 -11.37 -5.67
CA ASN A 873 -15.44 -10.92 -6.75
C ASN A 873 -14.53 -12.06 -7.23
N ARG A 874 -14.43 -12.26 -8.54
CA ARG A 874 -13.50 -13.24 -9.13
C ARG A 874 -13.03 -12.76 -10.49
N TYR A 875 -11.72 -12.61 -10.66
CA TYR A 875 -11.10 -12.25 -11.93
C TYR A 875 -9.69 -12.84 -12.03
N THR A 876 -9.12 -12.77 -13.23
CA THR A 876 -7.75 -13.20 -13.50
C THR A 876 -6.86 -11.98 -13.67
N PRO A 877 -5.90 -11.70 -12.75
CA PRO A 877 -4.98 -10.57 -12.87
C PRO A 877 -4.02 -10.70 -14.05
N GLY A 878 -3.77 -11.94 -14.51
CA GLY A 878 -2.83 -12.25 -15.59
C GLY A 878 -1.38 -12.38 -15.10
N THR A 879 -0.55 -12.96 -15.97
CA THR A 879 0.91 -13.00 -15.81
C THR A 879 1.49 -11.73 -16.43
N THR A 880 2.35 -11.03 -15.72
CA THR A 880 3.04 -9.82 -16.24
C THR A 880 4.49 -10.14 -16.53
N LEU A 881 4.96 -9.75 -17.71
CA LEU A 881 6.35 -9.85 -18.15
C LEU A 881 6.90 -8.43 -18.31
N ASN A 882 8.03 -8.12 -17.68
CA ASN A 882 8.70 -6.82 -17.80
C ASN A 882 10.16 -7.03 -18.20
N LEU A 883 10.65 -6.15 -19.06
CA LEU A 883 12.05 -6.02 -19.41
C LEU A 883 12.48 -4.58 -19.18
N SER A 884 13.53 -4.37 -18.41
CA SER A 884 14.09 -3.04 -18.15
C SER A 884 15.61 -3.03 -18.30
N ALA A 885 16.11 -1.87 -18.59
CA ALA A 885 17.53 -1.60 -18.68
C ALA A 885 17.86 -0.34 -17.89
N SER A 886 19.00 -0.32 -17.20
CA SER A 886 19.55 0.87 -16.55
C SER A 886 21.02 1.02 -16.85
N ILE A 887 21.45 2.26 -16.99
CA ILE A 887 22.85 2.64 -17.21
C ILE A 887 23.22 3.70 -16.19
N THR A 888 24.36 3.52 -15.52
CA THR A 888 24.91 4.48 -14.54
C THR A 888 26.23 5.02 -15.05
N PHE A 889 26.37 6.34 -15.02
CA PHE A 889 27.51 7.12 -15.44
C PHE A 889 28.25 7.66 -14.23
#